data_b212e74224c533fbd6f42ecfb972e66c
#
_entry.id   b212e74224c533fbd6f42ecfb972e66c
#
_cell.length_a   1.000
_cell.length_b   1.000
_cell.length_c   1.000
_cell.angle_alpha   90.00
_cell.angle_beta   90.00
_cell.angle_gamma   90.00
#
_symmetry.space_group_name_H-M   'P 1'
#
loop_
_entity.id
_entity.type
_entity.pdbx_description
1 polymer ?
#
loop_
_entity_poly.entity_id
_entity_poly.type
_entity_poly.pdbx_seq_one_letter_code
_entity_poly.pdbx_strand_id
1 'polypeptide(L)'
;MLCILSGEIWYLREILLQAAVRGYQDAKTYRGIVYTTYQESALARGLIPDRGEAVHAFKEALQYNTPRELRGFFIMLTINGYATMDIFKNTEYYKALQDDFLHEPYASQVIADKSLIQDLSFRFEMEGQTCSKYGFPEPTEHSSELDIEKGRYDAYQQLLLFQHLSAVIPNTAEQQSIFNEICADIEQHKTKLYFIQGMGGSGKSALCKKILAWARSKEKLCLGCASTGLAATIYENFNTAHSLFKYPVIEDEDRDEAHVVECQVNPECNSKRLELLQATDVIVWDEFPSNHRELFEAVCRALDNLQGKVCVTFGDFEQIAPVVPHGSRLQIVQSSIVSSPLWCNFEIRELTKNMRLIGLSEETQNLNLAQIQFLKNQEQYGKMILSIGRGTWRGDNYFTEDKTLGSQQILLPNIRCIMDEQEAIDFLYPNQFNTINFNKRVILAGTNKEVDYWNKRIQCMNPNQMSTLRKLISADVLCEVDDPKGILKAMLTTEVLNTFNNNSVPPHELYLAVGDICIILRNLSKKDSLANNTRVRIVRIATFCIMVQTLGEDVRTMAIPRIRFKFRLPFGQSYQLRRTQFPLRLAYCMSVNKSQGQEQEAVLLDLRNQLFSHGHLYVALSRVRDASKIAVFARKESTVLGSNGEPIAITTNIVYPELLEPVGITQSSDATDTWESFNHEQELLSAQPQDDRNNDITFEEAWNDAVEGI
;
A
#
# COMPACT_ATOMS: atom_id res chain seq x y z
N MET A 1 -15.32 30.54 24.40
CA MET A 1 -14.82 29.36 23.69
C MET A 1 -14.26 28.39 24.73
N LEU A 2 -14.81 27.15 24.81
CA LEU A 2 -14.33 26.14 25.77
C LEU A 2 -13.16 25.40 25.17
N CYS A 3 -12.04 25.31 25.88
CA CYS A 3 -10.85 24.55 25.50
C CYS A 3 -10.50 23.53 26.58
N ILE A 4 -9.54 22.66 26.34
CA ILE A 4 -9.11 21.60 27.28
C ILE A 4 -8.74 22.17 28.68
N LEU A 5 -8.31 23.43 28.76
CA LEU A 5 -8.03 24.14 30.01
C LEU A 5 -9.31 24.52 30.77
N SER A 6 -10.48 24.41 30.16
CA SER A 6 -11.78 24.65 30.82
C SER A 6 -12.24 23.47 31.71
N GLY A 7 -11.42 22.42 31.81
CA GLY A 7 -11.64 21.28 32.70
C GLY A 7 -12.90 20.46 32.35
N GLU A 8 -13.64 20.03 33.39
CA GLU A 8 -14.77 19.10 33.25
C GLU A 8 -15.86 19.56 32.26
N ILE A 9 -16.04 20.87 32.08
CA ILE A 9 -17.03 21.42 31.14
C ILE A 9 -16.65 21.14 29.70
N TRP A 10 -15.34 21.16 29.37
CA TRP A 10 -14.87 20.81 28.06
C TRP A 10 -15.08 19.31 27.75
N TYR A 11 -14.81 18.43 28.71
CA TYR A 11 -15.05 16.99 28.55
C TYR A 11 -16.55 16.67 28.41
N LEU A 12 -17.41 17.34 29.16
CA LEU A 12 -18.85 17.22 28.99
C LEU A 12 -19.28 17.62 27.57
N ARG A 13 -18.78 18.75 27.07
CA ARG A 13 -19.04 19.19 25.70
C ARG A 13 -18.64 18.14 24.66
N GLU A 14 -17.44 17.57 24.77
CA GLU A 14 -16.97 16.50 23.85
C GLU A 14 -17.88 15.28 23.88
N ILE A 15 -18.41 14.92 25.06
CA ILE A 15 -19.39 13.84 25.17
C ILE A 15 -20.69 14.20 24.45
N LEU A 16 -21.20 15.42 24.66
CA LEU A 16 -22.47 15.89 24.09
C LEU A 16 -22.44 16.00 22.57
N LEU A 17 -21.29 16.32 21.99
CA LEU A 17 -21.12 16.39 20.54
C LEU A 17 -21.18 14.99 19.87
N GLN A 18 -20.83 13.93 20.61
CA GLN A 18 -20.64 12.62 20.05
C GLN A 18 -21.63 11.55 20.53
N ALA A 19 -22.39 11.84 21.58
CA ALA A 19 -23.31 10.89 22.18
C ALA A 19 -24.64 11.55 22.55
N ALA A 20 -25.72 10.89 22.18
CA ALA A 20 -27.05 11.27 22.69
C ALA A 20 -27.12 10.90 24.18
N VAL A 21 -27.22 11.89 25.05
CA VAL A 21 -27.32 11.73 26.50
C VAL A 21 -28.58 12.40 27.03
N ARG A 22 -29.23 11.81 28.04
CA ARG A 22 -30.49 12.27 28.62
C ARG A 22 -30.31 13.24 29.80
N GLY A 23 -29.05 13.35 30.29
CA GLY A 23 -28.74 14.23 31.43
C GLY A 23 -27.29 14.05 31.89
N TYR A 24 -26.91 14.85 32.90
CA TYR A 24 -25.52 14.89 33.40
C TYR A 24 -25.01 13.54 33.93
N GLN A 25 -25.89 12.76 34.57
CA GLN A 25 -25.52 11.44 35.07
C GLN A 25 -25.33 10.43 33.91
N ASP A 26 -26.18 10.54 32.90
CA ASP A 26 -26.05 9.70 31.68
C ASP A 26 -24.78 10.04 30.90
N ALA A 27 -24.39 11.30 30.87
CA ALA A 27 -23.09 11.70 30.30
C ALA A 27 -21.90 11.08 31.03
N LYS A 28 -21.99 10.81 32.31
CA LYS A 28 -20.98 10.10 33.09
C LYS A 28 -21.10 8.58 32.99
N THR A 29 -22.13 8.04 32.36
CA THR A 29 -22.38 6.59 32.27
C THR A 29 -22.00 6.09 30.87
N TYR A 30 -21.15 5.09 30.81
CA TYR A 30 -20.78 4.43 29.54
C TYR A 30 -20.69 2.91 29.70
N ARG A 31 -21.41 2.18 28.84
CA ARG A 31 -21.49 0.69 28.89
C ARG A 31 -21.89 0.14 30.25
N GLY A 32 -22.81 0.86 30.95
CA GLY A 32 -23.30 0.46 32.28
C GLY A 32 -22.38 0.80 33.45
N ILE A 33 -21.22 1.41 33.20
CA ILE A 33 -20.30 1.87 34.24
C ILE A 33 -20.50 3.36 34.43
N VAL A 34 -20.67 3.78 35.72
CA VAL A 34 -20.78 5.18 36.11
C VAL A 34 -19.39 5.68 36.52
N TYR A 35 -18.89 6.70 35.85
CA TYR A 35 -17.62 7.36 36.12
C TYR A 35 -17.79 8.55 37.06
N THR A 36 -16.74 8.89 37.79
CA THR A 36 -16.81 10.02 38.75
C THR A 36 -16.73 11.37 38.04
N THR A 37 -16.00 11.43 36.93
CA THR A 37 -15.77 12.67 36.17
C THR A 37 -16.21 12.54 34.71
N TYR A 38 -16.48 13.67 34.05
CA TYR A 38 -16.71 13.68 32.60
C TYR A 38 -15.42 13.32 31.83
N GLN A 39 -14.27 13.69 32.37
CA GLN A 39 -12.96 13.29 31.80
C GLN A 39 -12.84 11.76 31.72
N GLU A 40 -13.11 11.03 32.79
CA GLU A 40 -13.07 9.57 32.81
C GLU A 40 -14.09 8.96 31.84
N SER A 41 -15.30 9.51 31.78
CA SER A 41 -16.32 9.06 30.82
C SER A 41 -15.91 9.33 29.36
N ALA A 42 -15.33 10.50 29.07
CA ALA A 42 -14.82 10.84 27.74
C ALA A 42 -13.66 9.94 27.31
N LEU A 43 -12.76 9.62 28.24
CA LEU A 43 -11.65 8.66 28.05
C LEU A 43 -12.20 7.26 27.75
N ALA A 44 -13.12 6.77 28.58
CA ALA A 44 -13.73 5.45 28.38
C ALA A 44 -14.47 5.33 27.03
N ARG A 45 -15.02 6.43 26.53
CA ARG A 45 -15.63 6.54 25.20
C ARG A 45 -14.60 6.65 24.06
N GLY A 46 -13.32 6.88 24.38
CA GLY A 46 -12.25 7.09 23.40
C GLY A 46 -12.31 8.44 22.67
N LEU A 47 -13.00 9.43 23.23
CA LEU A 47 -13.20 10.76 22.62
C LEU A 47 -11.98 11.68 22.78
N ILE A 48 -11.09 11.38 23.71
CA ILE A 48 -9.89 12.17 24.00
C ILE A 48 -8.67 11.26 24.05
N PRO A 49 -7.49 11.75 23.62
CA PRO A 49 -6.25 11.01 23.76
C PRO A 49 -5.81 11.00 25.22
N ASP A 50 -5.53 9.82 25.75
CA ASP A 50 -5.03 9.65 27.11
C ASP A 50 -3.57 9.23 27.15
N ARG A 51 -2.85 9.59 28.21
CA ARG A 51 -1.51 9.05 28.51
C ARG A 51 -1.57 7.56 28.82
N GLY A 52 -2.70 7.05 29.34
CA GLY A 52 -2.97 5.64 29.64
C GLY A 52 -3.55 4.83 28.48
N GLU A 53 -3.83 5.43 27.30
CA GLU A 53 -4.48 4.72 26.19
C GLU A 53 -3.73 3.45 25.78
N ALA A 54 -2.39 3.46 25.79
CA ALA A 54 -1.57 2.29 25.52
C ALA A 54 -1.83 1.13 26.50
N VAL A 55 -1.95 1.45 27.78
CA VAL A 55 -2.23 0.46 28.84
C VAL A 55 -3.64 -0.13 28.68
N HIS A 56 -4.62 0.70 28.38
CA HIS A 56 -5.99 0.25 28.12
C HIS A 56 -6.07 -0.62 26.87
N ALA A 57 -5.42 -0.22 25.78
CA ALA A 57 -5.36 -1.00 24.55
C ALA A 57 -4.63 -2.34 24.77
N PHE A 58 -3.53 -2.35 25.52
CA PHE A 58 -2.80 -3.57 25.85
C PHE A 58 -3.64 -4.51 26.72
N LYS A 59 -4.36 -3.97 27.71
CA LYS A 59 -5.27 -4.75 28.55
C LYS A 59 -6.43 -5.37 27.77
N GLU A 60 -6.96 -4.68 26.78
CA GLU A 60 -7.96 -5.26 25.87
C GLU A 60 -7.35 -6.36 24.99
N ALA A 61 -6.15 -6.12 24.43
CA ALA A 61 -5.47 -7.07 23.58
C ALA A 61 -5.07 -8.36 24.34
N LEU A 62 -4.68 -8.23 25.61
CA LEU A 62 -4.30 -9.35 26.48
C LEU A 62 -5.37 -10.45 26.57
N GLN A 63 -6.64 -10.10 26.42
CA GLN A 63 -7.75 -11.06 26.51
C GLN A 63 -7.87 -12.00 25.30
N TYR A 64 -7.20 -11.68 24.18
CA TYR A 64 -7.46 -12.33 22.88
C TYR A 64 -6.19 -12.74 22.13
N ASN A 65 -5.03 -12.27 22.55
CA ASN A 65 -3.78 -12.46 21.83
C ASN A 65 -2.83 -13.39 22.57
N THR A 66 -2.08 -14.18 21.83
CA THR A 66 -0.96 -14.97 22.34
C THR A 66 0.21 -14.06 22.75
N PRO A 67 1.16 -14.55 23.60
CA PRO A 67 2.34 -13.77 23.97
C PRO A 67 3.12 -13.21 22.80
N ARG A 68 3.27 -13.99 21.73
CA ARG A 68 3.92 -13.57 20.48
C ARG A 68 3.20 -12.41 19.80
N GLU A 69 1.87 -12.45 19.72
CA GLU A 69 1.03 -11.39 19.16
C GLU A 69 1.03 -10.14 20.04
N LEU A 70 1.05 -10.32 21.37
CA LEU A 70 1.16 -9.22 22.33
C LEU A 70 2.48 -8.47 22.18
N ARG A 71 3.61 -9.16 21.93
CA ARG A 71 4.89 -8.50 21.63
C ARG A 71 4.80 -7.67 20.34
N GLY A 72 4.15 -8.19 19.29
CA GLY A 72 3.86 -7.41 18.06
C GLY A 72 3.03 -6.17 18.34
N PHE A 73 1.97 -6.31 19.13
CA PHE A 73 1.10 -5.20 19.53
C PHE A 73 1.84 -4.15 20.38
N PHE A 74 2.69 -4.60 21.31
CA PHE A 74 3.54 -3.74 22.13
C PHE A 74 4.49 -2.89 21.28
N ILE A 75 5.17 -3.50 20.31
CA ILE A 75 6.05 -2.81 19.36
C ILE A 75 5.26 -1.79 18.55
N MET A 76 4.08 -2.18 18.06
CA MET A 76 3.20 -1.31 17.27
C MET A 76 2.78 -0.06 18.06
N LEU A 77 2.40 -0.20 19.34
CA LEU A 77 2.12 0.92 20.21
C LEU A 77 3.35 1.82 20.37
N THR A 78 4.50 1.23 20.66
CA THR A 78 5.75 1.96 20.92
C THR A 78 6.20 2.81 19.72
N ILE A 79 6.24 2.21 18.53
CA ILE A 79 6.67 2.88 17.30
C ILE A 79 5.72 4.02 16.92
N ASN A 80 4.43 3.87 17.21
CA ASN A 80 3.45 4.91 16.95
C ASN A 80 3.38 5.98 18.06
N GLY A 81 4.39 6.02 18.95
CA GLY A 81 4.63 7.11 19.89
C GLY A 81 3.78 7.06 21.16
N TYR A 82 3.26 5.89 21.53
CA TYR A 82 2.64 5.69 22.84
C TYR A 82 3.69 5.48 23.93
N ALA A 83 3.37 5.90 25.16
CA ALA A 83 4.19 5.64 26.33
C ALA A 83 3.96 4.19 26.81
N THR A 84 4.84 3.27 26.40
CA THR A 84 4.71 1.83 26.69
C THR A 84 5.58 1.35 27.84
N MET A 85 6.37 2.24 28.42
CA MET A 85 7.23 1.90 29.57
C MET A 85 6.41 1.41 30.77
N ASP A 86 5.21 1.95 30.99
CA ASP A 86 4.31 1.49 32.07
C ASP A 86 3.81 0.07 31.84
N ILE A 87 3.63 -0.35 30.59
CA ILE A 87 3.31 -1.73 30.22
C ILE A 87 4.51 -2.63 30.55
N PHE A 88 5.72 -2.21 30.14
CA PHE A 88 6.94 -2.99 30.33
C PHE A 88 7.33 -3.14 31.80
N LYS A 89 7.06 -2.12 32.63
CA LYS A 89 7.33 -2.15 34.08
C LYS A 89 6.23 -2.86 34.89
N ASN A 90 5.05 -3.11 34.31
CA ASN A 90 3.97 -3.79 35.01
C ASN A 90 4.24 -5.30 35.04
N THR A 91 4.30 -5.88 36.22
CA THR A 91 4.66 -7.30 36.43
C THR A 91 3.71 -8.27 35.70
N GLU A 92 2.41 -8.00 35.67
CA GLU A 92 1.40 -8.82 34.99
C GLU A 92 1.60 -8.79 33.47
N TYR A 93 1.75 -7.60 32.91
CA TYR A 93 1.92 -7.41 31.47
C TYR A 93 3.26 -7.91 30.97
N TYR A 94 4.32 -7.71 31.76
CA TYR A 94 5.65 -8.23 31.47
C TYR A 94 5.63 -9.78 31.42
N LYS A 95 4.98 -10.42 32.38
CA LYS A 95 4.80 -11.90 32.38
C LYS A 95 4.02 -12.35 31.15
N ALA A 96 2.96 -11.65 30.77
CA ALA A 96 2.19 -11.98 29.58
C ALA A 96 3.00 -11.88 28.28
N LEU A 97 3.96 -10.95 28.21
CA LEU A 97 4.85 -10.82 27.05
C LEU A 97 5.84 -11.97 26.91
N GLN A 98 6.17 -12.67 27.98
CA GLN A 98 7.20 -13.74 28.02
C GLN A 98 6.64 -15.14 28.33
N ASP A 99 5.33 -15.27 28.45
CA ASP A 99 4.69 -16.50 28.95
C ASP A 99 5.06 -17.75 28.13
N ASP A 100 5.14 -17.62 26.81
CA ASP A 100 5.59 -18.71 25.93
C ASP A 100 7.05 -19.12 26.14
N PHE A 101 7.94 -18.19 26.50
CA PHE A 101 9.34 -18.49 26.81
C PHE A 101 9.51 -19.22 28.18
N LEU A 102 8.57 -19.01 29.08
CA LEU A 102 8.58 -19.70 30.39
C LEU A 102 8.14 -21.17 30.30
N HIS A 103 7.43 -21.54 29.23
CA HIS A 103 6.95 -22.92 29.01
C HIS A 103 7.89 -23.77 28.16
N GLU A 104 9.03 -23.22 27.72
CA GLU A 104 10.04 -23.99 27.01
C GLU A 104 10.78 -24.97 27.94
N PRO A 105 11.22 -26.14 27.41
CA PRO A 105 12.04 -27.08 28.21
C PRO A 105 13.30 -26.38 28.75
N TYR A 106 13.56 -26.52 30.04
CA TYR A 106 14.69 -25.90 30.76
C TYR A 106 14.63 -24.37 30.90
N ALA A 107 13.47 -23.75 30.67
CA ALA A 107 13.29 -22.31 30.85
C ALA A 107 13.52 -21.92 32.34
N SER A 108 14.27 -20.84 32.51
CA SER A 108 14.36 -20.12 33.79
C SER A 108 13.92 -18.67 33.55
N GLN A 109 13.56 -17.96 34.62
CA GLN A 109 13.17 -16.55 34.49
C GLN A 109 14.25 -15.74 33.77
N VAL A 110 15.53 -16.00 34.03
CA VAL A 110 16.65 -15.30 33.38
C VAL A 110 16.71 -15.59 31.87
N ILE A 111 16.44 -16.84 31.48
CA ILE A 111 16.40 -17.22 30.07
C ILE A 111 15.20 -16.56 29.38
N ALA A 112 14.02 -16.60 30.01
CA ALA A 112 12.81 -15.97 29.47
C ALA A 112 12.98 -14.46 29.33
N ASP A 113 13.59 -13.77 30.29
CA ASP A 113 13.90 -12.34 30.21
C ASP A 113 14.87 -12.03 29.05
N LYS A 114 15.93 -12.84 28.89
CA LYS A 114 16.87 -12.70 27.76
C LYS A 114 16.16 -12.90 26.42
N SER A 115 15.33 -13.93 26.29
CA SER A 115 14.57 -14.25 25.08
C SER A 115 13.57 -13.15 24.74
N LEU A 116 12.87 -12.59 25.75
CA LEU A 116 11.97 -11.46 25.54
C LEU A 116 12.72 -10.24 24.99
N ILE A 117 13.84 -9.84 25.60
CA ILE A 117 14.63 -8.70 25.16
C ILE A 117 15.16 -8.92 23.73
N GLN A 118 15.61 -10.13 23.42
CA GLN A 118 16.06 -10.50 22.07
C GLN A 118 14.92 -10.42 21.04
N ASP A 119 13.72 -10.97 21.33
CA ASP A 119 12.58 -10.89 20.39
C ASP A 119 12.09 -9.44 20.22
N LEU A 120 12.08 -8.62 21.28
CA LEU A 120 11.73 -7.21 21.18
C LEU A 120 12.76 -6.44 20.35
N SER A 121 14.06 -6.64 20.57
CA SER A 121 15.13 -6.02 19.79
C SER A 121 15.01 -6.40 18.32
N PHE A 122 14.84 -7.67 18.02
CA PHE A 122 14.64 -8.16 16.65
C PHE A 122 13.42 -7.50 15.99
N ARG A 123 12.29 -7.34 16.69
CA ARG A 123 11.09 -6.70 16.15
C ARG A 123 11.29 -5.21 15.91
N PHE A 124 11.97 -4.50 16.83
CA PHE A 124 12.33 -3.09 16.61
C PHE A 124 13.24 -2.93 15.40
N GLU A 125 14.23 -3.79 15.24
CA GLU A 125 15.15 -3.79 14.09
C GLU A 125 14.43 -4.03 12.76
N MET A 126 13.46 -4.94 12.72
CA MET A 126 12.61 -5.18 11.55
C MET A 126 11.85 -3.91 11.10
N GLU A 127 11.50 -3.05 12.05
CA GLU A 127 10.87 -1.75 11.78
C GLU A 127 11.89 -0.60 11.66
N GLY A 128 13.18 -0.93 11.66
CA GLY A 128 14.27 0.04 11.53
C GLY A 128 14.47 0.93 12.75
N GLN A 129 14.13 0.42 13.94
CA GLN A 129 14.25 1.09 15.24
C GLN A 129 15.16 0.30 16.17
N THR A 130 15.50 0.87 17.34
CA THR A 130 16.29 0.23 18.39
C THR A 130 15.55 0.28 19.72
N CYS A 131 15.84 -0.67 20.63
CA CYS A 131 15.27 -0.68 21.98
C CYS A 131 15.66 0.59 22.75
N SER A 132 16.93 0.98 22.68
CA SER A 132 17.49 2.15 23.38
C SER A 132 16.78 3.46 23.02
N LYS A 133 16.35 3.64 21.77
CA LYS A 133 15.58 4.82 21.34
C LYS A 133 14.32 5.03 22.19
N TYR A 134 13.72 3.97 22.67
CA TYR A 134 12.50 4.00 23.49
C TYR A 134 12.74 3.75 24.98
N GLY A 135 14.02 3.66 25.39
CA GLY A 135 14.43 3.47 26.78
C GLY A 135 14.32 2.02 27.27
N PHE A 136 14.15 1.05 26.37
CA PHE A 136 14.18 -0.38 26.73
C PHE A 136 15.62 -0.93 26.75
N PRO A 137 15.86 -2.01 27.53
CA PRO A 137 17.17 -2.65 27.57
C PRO A 137 17.53 -3.23 26.19
N GLU A 138 18.81 -3.13 25.84
CA GLU A 138 19.37 -3.79 24.66
C GLU A 138 19.87 -5.19 25.02
N PRO A 139 19.91 -6.13 24.08
CA PRO A 139 20.55 -7.42 24.29
C PRO A 139 22.02 -7.24 24.69
N THR A 140 22.48 -8.10 25.60
CA THR A 140 23.88 -8.02 26.10
C THR A 140 24.95 -8.35 25.04
N GLU A 141 24.56 -9.02 23.97
CA GLU A 141 25.39 -9.30 22.81
C GLU A 141 24.99 -8.34 21.69
N HIS A 142 25.79 -7.29 21.45
CA HIS A 142 25.58 -6.38 20.35
C HIS A 142 26.12 -7.00 19.06
N SER A 143 25.26 -7.68 18.32
CA SER A 143 25.55 -8.01 16.92
C SER A 143 25.35 -6.74 16.07
N SER A 144 26.26 -6.46 15.13
CA SER A 144 26.03 -5.38 14.17
C SER A 144 24.88 -5.74 13.22
N GLU A 145 24.26 -4.76 12.55
CA GLU A 145 23.24 -5.08 11.50
C GLU A 145 23.84 -6.02 10.45
N LEU A 146 25.13 -5.90 10.18
CA LEU A 146 25.88 -6.76 9.27
C LEU A 146 25.98 -8.20 9.81
N ASP A 147 26.31 -8.38 11.10
CA ASP A 147 26.41 -9.71 11.70
C ASP A 147 25.07 -10.43 11.74
N ILE A 148 24.00 -9.69 12.06
CA ILE A 148 22.63 -10.19 12.04
C ILE A 148 22.26 -10.65 10.62
N GLU A 149 22.55 -9.86 9.59
CA GLU A 149 22.21 -10.22 8.22
C GLU A 149 23.04 -11.42 7.72
N LYS A 150 24.35 -11.49 8.05
CA LYS A 150 25.20 -12.64 7.76
C LYS A 150 24.74 -13.92 8.44
N GLY A 151 24.28 -13.83 9.69
CA GLY A 151 23.76 -14.99 10.43
C GLY A 151 22.32 -15.39 10.08
N ARG A 152 21.61 -14.58 9.29
CA ARG A 152 20.18 -14.78 9.01
C ARG A 152 19.89 -15.99 8.13
N TYR A 153 20.77 -16.31 7.22
CA TYR A 153 20.57 -17.36 6.23
C TYR A 153 21.69 -18.41 6.33
N ASP A 154 21.29 -19.65 6.55
CA ASP A 154 22.18 -20.79 6.42
C ASP A 154 22.40 -21.15 4.95
N ALA A 155 23.66 -21.19 4.51
CA ALA A 155 24.02 -21.41 3.10
C ALA A 155 23.50 -22.75 2.56
N TYR A 156 23.51 -23.80 3.37
CA TYR A 156 23.00 -25.11 2.97
C TYR A 156 21.49 -25.11 2.82
N GLN A 157 20.75 -24.49 3.73
CA GLN A 157 19.30 -24.34 3.60
C GLN A 157 18.92 -23.51 2.37
N GLN A 158 19.68 -22.47 2.06
CA GLN A 158 19.48 -21.69 0.85
C GLN A 158 19.76 -22.49 -0.43
N LEU A 159 20.76 -23.38 -0.42
CA LEU A 159 21.01 -24.30 -1.53
C LEU A 159 19.82 -25.26 -1.74
N LEU A 160 19.29 -25.83 -0.67
CA LEU A 160 18.11 -26.69 -0.74
C LEU A 160 16.89 -25.94 -1.26
N LEU A 161 16.67 -24.69 -0.81
CA LEU A 161 15.61 -23.83 -1.30
C LEU A 161 15.76 -23.54 -2.80
N PHE A 162 16.97 -23.22 -3.25
CA PHE A 162 17.26 -22.99 -4.67
C PHE A 162 16.96 -24.23 -5.51
N GLN A 163 17.39 -25.43 -5.07
CA GLN A 163 17.12 -26.68 -5.75
C GLN A 163 15.61 -26.97 -5.82
N HIS A 164 14.90 -26.78 -4.71
CA HIS A 164 13.45 -26.94 -4.65
C HIS A 164 12.73 -26.00 -5.62
N LEU A 165 13.05 -24.71 -5.57
CA LEU A 165 12.46 -23.71 -6.47
C LEU A 165 12.74 -24.01 -7.95
N SER A 166 13.93 -24.52 -8.25
CA SER A 166 14.32 -24.89 -9.62
C SER A 166 13.59 -26.12 -10.13
N ALA A 167 13.29 -27.07 -9.24
CA ALA A 167 12.54 -28.28 -9.57
C ALA A 167 11.03 -28.02 -9.73
N VAL A 168 10.45 -27.22 -8.83
CA VAL A 168 9.00 -26.94 -8.83
C VAL A 168 8.59 -25.93 -9.91
N ILE A 169 9.43 -24.93 -10.14
CA ILE A 169 9.18 -23.86 -11.11
C ILE A 169 10.41 -23.77 -12.05
N PRO A 170 10.56 -24.65 -13.06
CA PRO A 170 11.71 -24.60 -13.95
C PRO A 170 11.76 -23.25 -14.71
N ASN A 171 12.97 -22.77 -14.98
CA ASN A 171 13.17 -21.57 -15.78
C ASN A 171 12.88 -21.87 -17.25
N THR A 172 12.31 -20.91 -17.96
CA THR A 172 12.34 -20.91 -19.43
C THR A 172 13.78 -20.68 -19.92
N ALA A 173 14.05 -20.97 -21.19
CA ALA A 173 15.38 -20.71 -21.78
C ALA A 173 15.81 -19.24 -21.61
N GLU A 174 14.87 -18.30 -21.76
CA GLU A 174 15.06 -16.88 -21.54
C GLU A 174 15.41 -16.56 -20.08
N GLN A 175 14.60 -17.02 -19.12
CA GLN A 175 14.87 -16.85 -17.69
C GLN A 175 16.20 -17.50 -17.27
N GLN A 176 16.54 -18.66 -17.84
CA GLN A 176 17.79 -19.34 -17.53
C GLN A 176 19.02 -18.57 -18.04
N SER A 177 18.90 -17.97 -19.23
CA SER A 177 19.97 -17.12 -19.78
C SER A 177 20.23 -15.91 -18.88
N ILE A 178 19.16 -15.19 -18.50
CA ILE A 178 19.24 -14.03 -17.61
C ILE A 178 19.80 -14.43 -16.24
N PHE A 179 19.31 -15.55 -15.68
CA PHE A 179 19.80 -16.08 -14.40
C PHE A 179 21.30 -16.37 -14.44
N ASN A 180 21.79 -17.07 -15.49
CA ASN A 180 23.20 -17.42 -15.63
C ASN A 180 24.09 -16.17 -15.77
N GLU A 181 23.63 -15.16 -16.52
CA GLU A 181 24.35 -13.90 -16.72
C GLU A 181 24.50 -13.15 -15.37
N ILE A 182 23.42 -12.98 -14.63
CA ILE A 182 23.42 -12.29 -13.33
C ILE A 182 24.30 -13.04 -12.33
N CYS A 183 24.20 -14.38 -12.27
CA CYS A 183 25.01 -15.19 -11.37
C CYS A 183 26.51 -15.08 -11.68
N ALA A 184 26.89 -15.08 -12.96
CA ALA A 184 28.27 -14.91 -13.36
C ALA A 184 28.85 -13.54 -12.96
N ASP A 185 28.05 -12.47 -13.07
CA ASP A 185 28.49 -11.14 -12.69
C ASP A 185 28.58 -10.98 -11.16
N ILE A 186 27.71 -11.65 -10.40
CA ILE A 186 27.81 -11.73 -8.93
C ILE A 186 29.11 -12.44 -8.51
N GLU A 187 29.44 -13.58 -9.13
CA GLU A 187 30.67 -14.32 -8.83
C GLU A 187 31.92 -13.49 -9.14
N GLN A 188 31.89 -12.68 -10.18
CA GLN A 188 32.99 -11.83 -10.61
C GLN A 188 33.05 -10.47 -9.89
N HIS A 189 32.17 -10.20 -8.92
CA HIS A 189 32.09 -8.93 -8.21
C HIS A 189 32.04 -7.69 -9.12
N LYS A 190 31.32 -7.80 -10.24
CA LYS A 190 31.15 -6.69 -11.16
C LYS A 190 30.19 -5.64 -10.61
N THR A 191 30.38 -4.42 -11.06
CA THR A 191 29.37 -3.35 -10.91
C THR A 191 28.41 -3.45 -12.08
N LYS A 192 27.15 -3.87 -11.82
CA LYS A 192 26.14 -4.04 -12.86
C LYS A 192 24.76 -3.63 -12.39
N LEU A 193 24.02 -2.97 -13.28
CA LEU A 193 22.63 -2.57 -13.09
C LEU A 193 21.78 -3.35 -14.09
N TYR A 194 20.89 -4.19 -13.60
CA TYR A 194 19.94 -4.93 -14.43
C TYR A 194 18.53 -4.40 -14.24
N PHE A 195 17.79 -4.22 -15.32
CA PHE A 195 16.36 -4.02 -15.30
C PHE A 195 15.65 -5.18 -16.02
N ILE A 196 14.86 -5.94 -15.27
CA ILE A 196 14.09 -7.09 -15.77
C ILE A 196 12.65 -6.65 -15.99
N GLN A 197 12.34 -6.30 -17.23
CA GLN A 197 10.98 -5.95 -17.68
C GLN A 197 10.14 -7.22 -17.81
N GLY A 198 8.88 -7.17 -17.42
CA GLY A 198 7.94 -8.26 -17.70
C GLY A 198 6.55 -8.00 -17.19
N MET A 199 5.56 -8.44 -17.95
CA MET A 199 4.15 -8.36 -17.58
C MET A 199 3.82 -9.15 -16.30
N GLY A 200 2.64 -8.91 -15.74
CA GLY A 200 2.11 -9.72 -14.65
C GLY A 200 2.03 -11.21 -15.05
N GLY A 201 2.69 -12.09 -14.27
CA GLY A 201 2.74 -13.52 -14.55
C GLY A 201 3.89 -14.00 -15.42
N SER A 202 4.84 -13.13 -15.80
CA SER A 202 6.05 -13.52 -16.54
C SER A 202 7.10 -14.26 -15.71
N GLY A 203 6.87 -14.44 -14.39
CA GLY A 203 7.75 -15.16 -13.50
C GLY A 203 8.85 -14.32 -12.84
N LYS A 204 8.76 -12.97 -12.86
CA LYS A 204 9.69 -12.07 -12.18
C LYS A 204 10.00 -12.51 -10.75
N SER A 205 8.96 -12.68 -9.94
CA SER A 205 9.12 -13.03 -8.51
C SER A 205 9.77 -14.40 -8.30
N ALA A 206 9.52 -15.36 -9.19
CA ALA A 206 10.17 -16.68 -9.13
C ALA A 206 11.64 -16.57 -9.46
N LEU A 207 11.99 -15.82 -10.50
CA LEU A 207 13.38 -15.55 -10.88
C LEU A 207 14.13 -14.81 -9.77
N CYS A 208 13.52 -13.79 -9.18
CA CYS A 208 14.04 -13.05 -8.04
C CYS A 208 14.36 -13.98 -6.85
N LYS A 209 13.42 -14.83 -6.44
CA LYS A 209 13.61 -15.80 -5.33
C LYS A 209 14.75 -16.77 -5.62
N LYS A 210 14.92 -17.22 -6.86
CA LYS A 210 16.01 -18.11 -7.25
C LYS A 210 17.36 -17.42 -7.22
N ILE A 211 17.47 -16.18 -7.72
CA ILE A 211 18.70 -15.38 -7.65
C ILE A 211 19.13 -15.20 -6.20
N LEU A 212 18.19 -14.81 -5.31
CA LEU A 212 18.48 -14.64 -3.89
C LEU A 212 18.92 -15.94 -3.21
N ALA A 213 18.17 -17.04 -3.41
CA ALA A 213 18.50 -18.32 -2.80
C ALA A 213 19.86 -18.83 -3.28
N TRP A 214 20.15 -18.71 -4.58
CA TRP A 214 21.44 -19.08 -5.15
C TRP A 214 22.58 -18.23 -4.59
N ALA A 215 22.45 -16.89 -4.60
CA ALA A 215 23.50 -16.00 -4.12
C ALA A 215 23.78 -16.20 -2.62
N ARG A 216 22.74 -16.36 -1.79
CA ARG A 216 22.86 -16.67 -0.37
C ARG A 216 23.50 -18.04 -0.12
N SER A 217 23.27 -19.04 -0.99
CA SER A 217 23.94 -20.34 -0.91
C SER A 217 25.45 -20.25 -1.21
N LYS A 218 25.89 -19.17 -1.84
CA LYS A 218 27.30 -18.82 -2.10
C LYS A 218 27.86 -17.84 -1.06
N GLU A 219 27.16 -17.70 0.08
CA GLU A 219 27.53 -16.79 1.17
C GLU A 219 27.64 -15.32 0.75
N LYS A 220 26.96 -14.94 -0.35
CA LYS A 220 26.87 -13.54 -0.78
C LYS A 220 25.86 -12.78 0.07
N LEU A 221 26.21 -11.57 0.47
CA LEU A 221 25.32 -10.70 1.21
C LEU A 221 24.30 -10.06 0.28
N CYS A 222 23.02 -10.46 0.42
CA CYS A 222 21.95 -10.07 -0.47
C CYS A 222 20.87 -9.29 0.27
N LEU A 223 20.63 -8.04 -0.10
CA LEU A 223 19.55 -7.23 0.42
C LEU A 223 18.45 -7.05 -0.62
N GLY A 224 17.19 -7.05 -0.15
CA GLY A 224 16.05 -6.86 -1.02
C GLY A 224 15.15 -5.71 -0.58
N CYS A 225 14.61 -4.99 -1.55
CA CYS A 225 13.59 -3.98 -1.31
C CYS A 225 12.51 -3.99 -2.40
N ALA A 226 11.41 -3.31 -2.09
CA ALA A 226 10.35 -3.06 -3.04
C ALA A 226 9.83 -1.62 -2.87
N SER A 227 9.12 -1.12 -3.88
CA SER A 227 8.56 0.23 -3.85
C SER A 227 7.48 0.39 -2.81
N THR A 228 6.69 -0.64 -2.56
CA THR A 228 5.58 -0.62 -1.60
C THR A 228 5.75 -1.67 -0.50
N GLY A 229 5.13 -1.41 0.66
CA GLY A 229 5.12 -2.37 1.76
C GLY A 229 4.49 -3.70 1.36
N LEU A 230 3.42 -3.68 0.57
CA LEU A 230 2.74 -4.89 0.10
C LEU A 230 3.64 -5.72 -0.82
N ALA A 231 4.33 -5.10 -1.78
CA ALA A 231 5.28 -5.81 -2.65
C ALA A 231 6.44 -6.42 -1.84
N ALA A 232 6.91 -5.72 -0.80
CA ALA A 232 7.95 -6.24 0.07
C ALA A 232 7.52 -7.51 0.83
N THR A 233 6.22 -7.69 1.15
CA THR A 233 5.75 -8.88 1.87
C THR A 233 5.75 -10.17 1.05
N ILE A 234 5.92 -10.08 -0.29
CA ILE A 234 6.02 -11.24 -1.19
C ILE A 234 7.32 -12.02 -0.95
N TYR A 235 8.33 -11.35 -0.41
CA TYR A 235 9.67 -11.88 -0.20
C TYR A 235 10.04 -11.89 1.28
N GLU A 236 10.82 -12.87 1.66
CA GLU A 236 11.33 -12.96 3.02
C GLU A 236 12.33 -11.83 3.29
N ASN A 237 12.10 -11.08 4.38
CA ASN A 237 12.96 -10.00 4.88
C ASN A 237 13.20 -8.81 3.91
N PHE A 238 12.33 -8.61 2.92
CA PHE A 238 12.37 -7.39 2.13
C PHE A 238 11.86 -6.18 2.93
N ASN A 239 12.39 -5.04 2.61
CA ASN A 239 11.98 -3.75 3.14
C ASN A 239 11.38 -2.88 2.03
N THR A 240 10.70 -1.79 2.36
CA THR A 240 10.49 -0.74 1.37
C THR A 240 11.83 -0.06 1.07
N ALA A 241 12.02 0.41 -0.16
CA ALA A 241 13.24 1.10 -0.54
C ALA A 241 13.55 2.29 0.39
N HIS A 242 12.56 3.10 0.72
CA HIS A 242 12.68 4.19 1.70
C HIS A 242 13.21 3.72 3.07
N SER A 243 12.74 2.57 3.55
CA SER A 243 13.19 2.00 4.83
C SER A 243 14.60 1.41 4.75
N LEU A 244 14.92 0.71 3.65
CA LEU A 244 16.23 0.08 3.47
C LEU A 244 17.35 1.14 3.40
N PHE A 245 17.14 2.15 2.57
CA PHE A 245 18.12 3.21 2.30
C PHE A 245 17.96 4.45 3.20
N LYS A 246 17.03 4.40 4.17
CA LYS A 246 16.72 5.54 5.04
C LYS A 246 16.46 6.84 4.25
N TYR A 247 15.79 6.72 3.12
CA TYR A 247 15.38 7.88 2.35
C TYR A 247 14.17 8.53 3.03
N PRO A 248 14.21 9.83 3.35
CA PRO A 248 13.12 10.51 4.05
C PRO A 248 11.87 10.54 3.18
N VAL A 249 10.72 10.34 3.80
CA VAL A 249 9.42 10.58 3.14
C VAL A 249 9.16 12.08 3.20
N ILE A 250 9.24 12.72 2.05
CA ILE A 250 8.97 14.14 1.89
C ILE A 250 7.51 14.28 1.51
N GLU A 251 6.78 15.12 2.23
CA GLU A 251 5.46 15.53 1.81
C GLU A 251 5.61 16.43 0.56
N ASP A 252 4.77 16.22 -0.46
CA ASP A 252 4.95 16.82 -1.79
C ASP A 252 5.03 18.37 -1.77
N GLU A 253 4.45 18.99 -0.76
CA GLU A 253 4.52 20.45 -0.55
C GLU A 253 5.89 20.94 -0.05
N ASP A 254 6.77 20.05 0.45
CA ASP A 254 8.13 20.36 0.89
C ASP A 254 9.17 20.08 -0.21
N ARG A 255 8.74 19.65 -1.39
CA ARG A 255 9.63 19.49 -2.54
C ARG A 255 9.95 20.84 -3.14
N ASP A 256 10.93 21.50 -2.60
CA ASP A 256 11.57 22.63 -3.25
C ASP A 256 12.43 22.06 -4.41
N GLU A 257 12.17 22.42 -5.65
CA GLU A 257 12.89 21.92 -6.85
C GLU A 257 14.42 22.10 -6.76
N ALA A 258 14.87 22.94 -5.86
CA ALA A 258 16.28 23.20 -5.61
C ALA A 258 16.92 22.30 -4.54
N HIS A 259 16.15 21.49 -3.80
CA HIS A 259 16.68 20.72 -2.67
C HIS A 259 16.90 19.27 -3.05
N VAL A 260 18.15 18.87 -3.23
CA VAL A 260 18.53 17.48 -3.47
C VAL A 260 18.38 16.69 -2.18
N VAL A 261 17.46 15.74 -2.15
CA VAL A 261 17.23 14.89 -0.98
C VAL A 261 18.22 13.73 -0.97
N GLU A 262 18.83 13.50 0.17
CA GLU A 262 19.83 12.47 0.37
C GLU A 262 19.35 11.35 1.28
N CYS A 263 19.88 10.14 1.06
CA CYS A 263 19.68 9.03 1.98
C CYS A 263 20.35 9.33 3.34
N GLN A 264 19.63 9.10 4.43
CA GLN A 264 20.14 9.29 5.78
C GLN A 264 21.01 8.09 6.23
N VAL A 265 21.93 7.67 5.37
CA VAL A 265 22.90 6.58 5.61
C VAL A 265 24.30 7.12 5.49
N ASN A 266 24.74 7.80 6.54
CA ASN A 266 26.08 8.38 6.65
C ASN A 266 26.70 7.99 8.00
N PRO A 267 28.04 8.17 8.19
CA PRO A 267 28.72 7.80 9.42
C PRO A 267 28.15 8.46 10.69
N GLU A 268 27.53 9.62 10.55
CA GLU A 268 27.01 10.40 11.69
C GLU A 268 25.59 9.95 12.10
N CYS A 269 24.74 9.59 11.13
CA CYS A 269 23.34 9.32 11.39
C CYS A 269 23.01 7.82 11.50
N ASN A 270 23.53 6.97 10.61
CA ASN A 270 23.17 5.55 10.53
C ASN A 270 24.39 4.70 10.12
N SER A 271 25.50 4.79 10.87
CA SER A 271 26.77 4.13 10.55
C SER A 271 26.64 2.61 10.40
N LYS A 272 25.88 1.92 11.25
CA LYS A 272 25.64 0.46 11.17
C LYS A 272 24.91 0.07 9.88
N ARG A 273 23.93 0.88 9.46
CA ARG A 273 23.21 0.65 8.20
C ARG A 273 24.11 0.90 7.00
N LEU A 274 24.93 1.93 7.06
CA LEU A 274 25.94 2.21 6.02
C LEU A 274 26.92 1.05 5.87
N GLU A 275 27.45 0.52 6.98
CA GLU A 275 28.35 -0.64 6.99
C GLU A 275 27.68 -1.86 6.32
N LEU A 276 26.44 -2.17 6.66
CA LEU A 276 25.66 -3.25 6.02
C LEU A 276 25.52 -3.04 4.51
N LEU A 277 25.14 -1.84 4.08
CA LEU A 277 24.94 -1.51 2.68
C LEU A 277 26.24 -1.52 1.89
N GLN A 278 27.36 -1.09 2.48
CA GLN A 278 28.69 -1.14 1.88
C GLN A 278 29.18 -2.59 1.69
N ALA A 279 28.93 -3.46 2.67
CA ALA A 279 29.30 -4.87 2.62
C ALA A 279 28.40 -5.72 1.70
N THR A 280 27.29 -5.19 1.21
CA THR A 280 26.33 -5.93 0.37
C THR A 280 26.89 -6.21 -1.02
N ASP A 281 26.79 -7.47 -1.49
CA ASP A 281 27.18 -7.89 -2.84
C ASP A 281 26.05 -7.69 -3.85
N VAL A 282 24.80 -7.99 -3.44
CA VAL A 282 23.63 -8.01 -4.32
C VAL A 282 22.48 -7.18 -3.72
N ILE A 283 21.95 -6.26 -4.51
CA ILE A 283 20.73 -5.53 -4.18
C ILE A 283 19.65 -5.96 -5.16
N VAL A 284 18.50 -6.40 -4.63
CA VAL A 284 17.33 -6.71 -5.44
C VAL A 284 16.23 -5.71 -5.15
N TRP A 285 15.62 -5.16 -6.22
CA TRP A 285 14.57 -4.13 -6.07
C TRP A 285 13.36 -4.47 -6.93
N ASP A 286 12.24 -4.80 -6.30
CA ASP A 286 10.99 -5.13 -7.00
C ASP A 286 10.08 -3.90 -7.16
N GLU A 287 9.22 -3.92 -8.16
CA GLU A 287 8.31 -2.83 -8.59
C GLU A 287 9.08 -1.50 -8.82
N PHE A 288 10.30 -1.58 -9.36
CA PHE A 288 11.22 -0.46 -9.51
C PHE A 288 10.65 0.75 -10.26
N PRO A 289 9.89 0.61 -11.39
CA PRO A 289 9.36 1.75 -12.15
C PRO A 289 8.39 2.65 -11.40
N SER A 290 7.78 2.17 -10.31
CA SER A 290 6.85 2.97 -9.52
C SER A 290 7.51 3.96 -8.56
N ASN A 291 8.85 3.93 -8.43
CA ASN A 291 9.61 4.88 -7.62
C ASN A 291 9.96 6.15 -8.41
N HIS A 292 10.07 7.26 -7.70
CA HIS A 292 10.70 8.46 -8.24
C HIS A 292 12.19 8.23 -8.50
N ARG A 293 12.70 8.72 -9.63
CA ARG A 293 14.13 8.60 -10.01
C ARG A 293 15.08 9.12 -8.93
N GLU A 294 14.69 10.19 -8.23
CA GLU A 294 15.47 10.84 -7.19
C GLU A 294 15.88 9.88 -6.06
N LEU A 295 15.00 8.93 -5.71
CA LEU A 295 15.31 7.91 -4.71
C LEU A 295 16.49 7.03 -5.16
N PHE A 296 16.49 6.56 -6.41
CA PHE A 296 17.57 5.74 -6.93
C PHE A 296 18.87 6.55 -7.09
N GLU A 297 18.76 7.78 -7.56
CA GLU A 297 19.89 8.70 -7.68
C GLU A 297 20.53 8.99 -6.31
N ALA A 298 19.72 9.18 -5.26
CA ALA A 298 20.22 9.34 -3.89
C ALA A 298 20.90 8.07 -3.36
N VAL A 299 20.38 6.88 -3.68
CA VAL A 299 21.00 5.61 -3.33
C VAL A 299 22.37 5.45 -4.01
N CYS A 300 22.46 5.79 -5.30
CA CYS A 300 23.74 5.76 -6.03
C CYS A 300 24.76 6.73 -5.43
N ARG A 301 24.35 7.95 -5.07
CA ARG A 301 25.26 8.89 -4.38
C ARG A 301 25.73 8.37 -3.02
N ALA A 302 24.84 7.79 -2.24
CA ALA A 302 25.15 7.28 -0.89
C ALA A 302 26.06 6.02 -0.93
N LEU A 303 26.06 5.24 -2.02
CA LEU A 303 26.77 3.97 -2.16
C LEU A 303 27.82 3.99 -3.28
N ASP A 304 28.41 5.13 -3.55
CA ASP A 304 29.46 5.31 -4.55
C ASP A 304 29.12 4.64 -5.91
N ASN A 305 27.96 5.03 -6.46
CA ASN A 305 27.41 4.47 -7.69
C ASN A 305 27.30 2.94 -7.70
N LEU A 306 27.06 2.33 -6.54
CA LEU A 306 26.92 0.89 -6.34
C LEU A 306 28.17 0.09 -6.76
N GLN A 307 29.35 0.67 -6.62
CA GLN A 307 30.60 0.05 -7.02
C GLN A 307 30.80 -1.33 -6.37
N GLY A 308 31.20 -2.33 -7.18
CA GLY A 308 31.39 -3.72 -6.73
C GLY A 308 30.09 -4.47 -6.41
N LYS A 309 28.92 -3.92 -6.75
CA LYS A 309 27.60 -4.52 -6.46
C LYS A 309 26.84 -4.83 -7.73
N VAL A 310 26.09 -5.95 -7.70
CA VAL A 310 25.09 -6.25 -8.73
C VAL A 310 23.74 -5.81 -8.22
N CYS A 311 23.13 -4.84 -8.90
CA CYS A 311 21.79 -4.37 -8.61
C CYS A 311 20.81 -4.94 -9.65
N VAL A 312 19.87 -5.78 -9.20
CA VAL A 312 18.86 -6.41 -10.06
C VAL A 312 17.50 -5.80 -9.75
N THR A 313 16.97 -5.03 -10.69
CA THR A 313 15.69 -4.37 -10.54
C THR A 313 14.63 -5.06 -11.40
N PHE A 314 13.42 -5.19 -10.86
CA PHE A 314 12.28 -5.81 -11.54
C PHE A 314 11.15 -4.83 -11.67
N GLY A 315 10.42 -4.90 -12.78
CA GLY A 315 9.25 -4.08 -12.93
C GLY A 315 8.48 -4.27 -14.25
N ASP A 316 7.58 -3.34 -14.48
CA ASP A 316 6.67 -3.35 -15.62
C ASP A 316 6.26 -1.90 -15.91
N PHE A 317 6.77 -1.32 -16.99
CA PHE A 317 6.49 0.06 -17.38
C PHE A 317 5.10 0.25 -17.98
N GLU A 318 4.40 -0.82 -18.34
CA GLU A 318 2.98 -0.76 -18.71
C GLU A 318 2.08 -0.48 -17.49
N GLN A 319 2.58 -0.68 -16.25
CA GLN A 319 1.87 -0.36 -15.02
C GLN A 319 1.91 1.14 -14.70
N ILE A 320 1.43 1.48 -13.51
CA ILE A 320 1.31 2.87 -13.06
C ILE A 320 2.70 3.48 -12.87
N ALA A 321 2.90 4.65 -13.45
CA ALA A 321 4.10 5.48 -13.28
C ALA A 321 4.19 6.06 -11.86
N PRO A 322 5.34 6.64 -11.47
CA PRO A 322 5.45 7.37 -10.21
C PRO A 322 4.34 8.39 -10.02
N VAL A 323 3.79 8.46 -8.82
CA VAL A 323 2.68 9.38 -8.52
C VAL A 323 3.24 10.75 -8.20
N VAL A 324 2.90 11.73 -9.05
CA VAL A 324 3.15 13.15 -8.80
C VAL A 324 1.79 13.81 -8.56
N PRO A 325 1.45 14.25 -7.35
CA PRO A 325 0.18 14.89 -7.04
C PRO A 325 -0.04 16.12 -7.92
N HIS A 326 -1.19 16.18 -8.60
CA HIS A 326 -1.53 17.23 -9.55
C HIS A 326 -0.50 17.45 -10.69
N GLY A 327 0.40 16.48 -10.89
CA GLY A 327 1.46 16.57 -11.89
C GLY A 327 0.95 16.45 -13.31
N SER A 328 1.51 17.28 -14.21
CA SER A 328 1.33 17.15 -15.65
C SER A 328 1.99 15.85 -16.17
N ARG A 329 1.63 15.42 -17.39
CA ARG A 329 2.28 14.28 -18.06
C ARG A 329 3.81 14.43 -18.06
N LEU A 330 4.32 15.62 -18.39
CA LEU A 330 5.77 15.87 -18.41
C LEU A 330 6.41 15.65 -17.05
N GLN A 331 5.83 16.16 -15.98
CA GLN A 331 6.34 15.97 -14.61
C GLN A 331 6.33 14.50 -14.20
N ILE A 332 5.29 13.74 -14.59
CA ILE A 332 5.22 12.28 -14.32
C ILE A 332 6.33 11.54 -15.07
N VAL A 333 6.54 11.85 -16.37
CA VAL A 333 7.63 11.23 -17.15
C VAL A 333 8.99 11.61 -16.58
N GLN A 334 9.20 12.89 -16.23
CA GLN A 334 10.44 13.37 -15.62
C GLN A 334 10.72 12.74 -14.25
N SER A 335 9.69 12.36 -13.50
CA SER A 335 9.88 11.68 -12.21
C SER A 335 10.24 10.19 -12.35
N SER A 336 10.06 9.61 -13.53
CA SER A 336 10.39 8.21 -13.79
C SER A 336 11.88 7.98 -13.92
N ILE A 337 12.32 6.77 -13.60
CA ILE A 337 13.72 6.34 -13.72
C ILE A 337 14.25 6.42 -15.17
N VAL A 338 13.39 6.29 -16.18
CA VAL A 338 13.80 6.40 -17.59
C VAL A 338 14.32 7.82 -17.94
N SER A 339 13.94 8.82 -17.17
CA SER A 339 14.43 10.20 -17.29
C SER A 339 15.70 10.48 -16.47
N SER A 340 16.21 9.48 -15.75
CA SER A 340 17.45 9.61 -14.99
C SER A 340 18.68 9.47 -15.90
N PRO A 341 19.74 10.28 -15.73
CA PRO A 341 21.00 10.08 -16.41
C PRO A 341 21.63 8.70 -16.17
N LEU A 342 21.25 8.04 -15.07
CA LEU A 342 21.74 6.71 -14.71
C LEU A 342 21.08 5.59 -15.53
N TRP A 343 19.96 5.86 -16.21
CA TRP A 343 19.21 4.85 -16.95
C TRP A 343 20.03 4.18 -18.07
N CYS A 344 20.90 4.94 -18.73
CA CYS A 344 21.76 4.41 -19.79
C CYS A 344 22.76 3.32 -19.30
N ASN A 345 22.97 3.19 -18.00
CA ASN A 345 23.84 2.18 -17.40
C ASN A 345 23.12 0.84 -17.13
N PHE A 346 21.80 0.79 -17.31
CA PHE A 346 21.03 -0.42 -17.08
C PHE A 346 21.12 -1.39 -18.27
N GLU A 347 21.36 -2.65 -17.95
CA GLU A 347 21.18 -3.75 -18.89
C GLU A 347 19.73 -4.23 -18.83
N ILE A 348 18.97 -3.92 -19.88
CA ILE A 348 17.55 -4.23 -19.97
C ILE A 348 17.39 -5.65 -20.47
N ARG A 349 16.58 -6.46 -19.77
CA ARG A 349 16.18 -7.82 -20.16
C ARG A 349 14.66 -7.92 -20.08
N GLU A 350 14.03 -8.51 -21.07
CA GLU A 350 12.58 -8.66 -21.12
C GLU A 350 12.18 -10.12 -20.91
N LEU A 351 11.16 -10.37 -20.08
CA LEU A 351 10.49 -11.65 -19.92
C LEU A 351 9.22 -11.65 -20.76
N THR A 352 9.26 -12.22 -21.95
CA THR A 352 8.20 -12.15 -22.94
C THR A 352 7.08 -13.18 -22.71
N LYS A 353 7.39 -14.29 -22.02
CA LYS A 353 6.46 -15.40 -21.85
C LYS A 353 5.61 -15.27 -20.58
N ASN A 354 4.31 -15.47 -20.73
CA ASN A 354 3.41 -15.58 -19.58
C ASN A 354 3.45 -17.02 -19.01
N MET A 355 4.11 -17.17 -17.86
CA MET A 355 4.34 -18.48 -17.21
C MET A 355 3.03 -19.15 -16.75
N ARG A 356 1.97 -18.36 -16.53
CA ARG A 356 0.65 -18.87 -16.14
C ARG A 356 -0.01 -19.69 -17.27
N LEU A 357 0.42 -19.45 -18.52
CA LEU A 357 -0.09 -20.15 -19.70
C LEU A 357 0.78 -21.37 -20.09
N ILE A 358 2.07 -21.36 -19.78
CA ILE A 358 3.00 -22.42 -20.17
C ILE A 358 2.76 -23.72 -19.39
N GLY A 359 2.55 -23.67 -18.08
CA GLY A 359 2.26 -24.84 -17.25
C GLY A 359 1.02 -25.63 -17.67
N LEU A 360 0.15 -24.99 -18.46
CA LEU A 360 -1.04 -25.61 -19.02
C LEU A 360 -0.79 -26.21 -20.42
N SER A 361 0.26 -25.79 -21.13
CA SER A 361 0.57 -26.27 -22.49
C SER A 361 1.40 -27.55 -22.50
N GLU A 362 2.15 -27.86 -21.47
CA GLU A 362 2.97 -29.09 -21.37
C GLU A 362 2.12 -30.33 -20.97
N GLU A 363 0.97 -30.13 -20.30
CA GLU A 363 0.00 -31.17 -19.98
C GLU A 363 -1.03 -31.43 -21.12
N THR A 364 -0.84 -30.80 -22.29
CA THR A 364 -1.85 -30.76 -23.36
C THR A 364 -2.19 -32.11 -24.02
N GLN A 365 -1.47 -33.18 -23.76
CA GLN A 365 -1.76 -34.49 -24.37
C GLN A 365 -3.07 -35.13 -23.88
N ASN A 366 -3.69 -34.60 -22.79
CA ASN A 366 -4.93 -35.17 -22.22
C ASN A 366 -6.04 -34.13 -21.96
N LEU A 367 -5.98 -32.93 -22.57
CA LEU A 367 -6.99 -31.91 -22.35
C LEU A 367 -8.24 -32.13 -23.17
N ASN A 368 -9.42 -31.91 -22.57
CA ASN A 368 -10.68 -31.88 -23.29
C ASN A 368 -10.87 -30.56 -24.07
N LEU A 369 -11.79 -30.54 -25.03
CA LEU A 369 -12.07 -29.39 -25.89
C LEU A 369 -12.40 -28.11 -25.10
N ALA A 370 -13.10 -28.22 -23.96
CA ALA A 370 -13.45 -27.10 -23.11
C ALA A 370 -12.21 -26.49 -22.44
N GLN A 371 -11.28 -27.32 -21.99
CA GLN A 371 -10.00 -26.87 -21.40
C GLN A 371 -9.13 -26.18 -22.45
N ILE A 372 -9.05 -26.71 -23.66
CA ILE A 372 -8.32 -26.10 -24.79
C ILE A 372 -8.91 -24.73 -25.12
N GLN A 373 -10.23 -24.62 -25.17
CA GLN A 373 -10.90 -23.35 -25.44
C GLN A 373 -10.66 -22.33 -24.32
N PHE A 374 -10.70 -22.76 -23.07
CA PHE A 374 -10.38 -21.91 -21.92
C PHE A 374 -8.97 -21.34 -22.00
N LEU A 375 -7.97 -22.15 -22.35
CA LEU A 375 -6.58 -21.72 -22.52
C LEU A 375 -6.42 -20.70 -23.64
N LYS A 376 -7.07 -20.94 -24.79
CA LYS A 376 -7.06 -19.98 -25.91
C LYS A 376 -7.67 -18.64 -25.50
N ASN A 377 -8.76 -18.67 -24.73
CA ASN A 377 -9.40 -17.44 -24.24
C ASN A 377 -8.46 -16.67 -23.28
N GLN A 378 -7.75 -17.38 -22.40
CA GLN A 378 -6.76 -16.75 -21.51
C GLN A 378 -5.59 -16.16 -22.29
N GLU A 379 -5.10 -16.83 -23.31
CA GLU A 379 -4.02 -16.31 -24.16
C GLU A 379 -4.47 -15.06 -24.92
N GLN A 380 -5.66 -15.07 -25.49
CA GLN A 380 -6.24 -13.90 -26.17
C GLN A 380 -6.43 -12.74 -25.21
N TYR A 381 -6.91 -13.00 -23.99
CA TYR A 381 -7.05 -11.99 -22.94
C TYR A 381 -5.68 -11.39 -22.56
N GLY A 382 -4.67 -12.22 -22.37
CA GLY A 382 -3.31 -11.75 -22.07
C GLY A 382 -2.72 -10.86 -23.17
N LYS A 383 -2.92 -11.23 -24.46
CA LYS A 383 -2.50 -10.44 -25.60
C LYS A 383 -3.22 -9.09 -25.67
N MET A 384 -4.53 -9.10 -25.42
CA MET A 384 -5.34 -7.87 -25.38
C MET A 384 -4.84 -6.93 -24.28
N ILE A 385 -4.65 -7.42 -23.06
CA ILE A 385 -4.16 -6.62 -21.93
C ILE A 385 -2.78 -6.00 -22.26
N LEU A 386 -1.87 -6.79 -22.80
CA LEU A 386 -0.54 -6.30 -23.18
C LEU A 386 -0.64 -5.21 -24.24
N SER A 387 -1.47 -5.40 -25.26
CA SER A 387 -1.70 -4.38 -26.31
C SER A 387 -2.34 -3.12 -25.74
N ILE A 388 -3.21 -3.24 -24.71
CA ILE A 388 -3.75 -2.08 -23.98
C ILE A 388 -2.63 -1.34 -23.22
N GLY A 389 -1.77 -2.08 -22.50
CA GLY A 389 -0.64 -1.50 -21.77
C GLY A 389 0.35 -0.76 -22.68
N ARG A 390 0.58 -1.29 -23.89
CA ARG A 390 1.46 -0.71 -24.91
C ARG A 390 0.78 0.39 -25.76
N GLY A 391 -0.52 0.64 -25.56
CA GLY A 391 -1.27 1.64 -26.32
C GLY A 391 -1.59 1.26 -27.76
N THR A 392 -1.37 0.00 -28.16
CA THR A 392 -1.58 -0.49 -29.53
C THR A 392 -2.99 -1.07 -29.77
N TRP A 393 -3.76 -1.26 -28.69
CA TRP A 393 -5.12 -1.81 -28.77
C TRP A 393 -6.15 -0.71 -29.04
N ARG A 394 -7.06 -0.92 -30.01
CA ARG A 394 -8.24 -0.09 -30.24
C ARG A 394 -9.56 -0.86 -30.19
N GLY A 395 -9.59 -2.06 -30.73
CA GLY A 395 -10.80 -2.89 -30.78
C GLY A 395 -11.73 -2.55 -31.96
N ASP A 396 -11.22 -1.85 -32.98
CA ASP A 396 -12.02 -1.38 -34.14
C ASP A 396 -12.72 -2.51 -34.93
N ASN A 397 -12.22 -3.73 -34.85
CA ASN A 397 -12.76 -4.89 -35.55
C ASN A 397 -14.04 -5.49 -34.92
N TYR A 398 -14.49 -4.97 -33.79
CA TYR A 398 -15.60 -5.52 -33.02
C TYR A 398 -16.90 -4.70 -33.13
N PHE A 399 -16.93 -3.69 -33.99
CA PHE A 399 -18.00 -2.73 -33.99
C PHE A 399 -18.51 -2.43 -35.43
N THR A 400 -19.81 -2.24 -35.55
CA THR A 400 -20.51 -2.12 -36.83
C THR A 400 -21.20 -0.76 -37.05
N GLU A 401 -21.11 0.17 -36.10
CA GLU A 401 -21.76 1.47 -36.17
C GLU A 401 -20.81 2.57 -36.63
N ASP A 402 -21.32 3.62 -37.32
CA ASP A 402 -20.57 4.80 -37.76
C ASP A 402 -20.18 5.76 -36.60
N LYS A 403 -19.61 5.21 -35.53
CA LYS A 403 -19.12 5.99 -34.38
C LYS A 403 -17.60 6.12 -34.47
N THR A 404 -17.09 7.31 -34.69
CA THR A 404 -15.63 7.57 -34.62
C THR A 404 -15.18 7.60 -33.19
N LEU A 405 -14.25 6.71 -32.81
CA LEU A 405 -13.60 6.71 -31.50
C LEU A 405 -12.59 7.88 -31.43
N GLY A 406 -12.55 8.58 -30.31
CA GLY A 406 -11.50 9.56 -30.02
C GLY A 406 -10.11 8.90 -29.99
N SER A 407 -9.05 9.69 -30.10
CA SER A 407 -7.67 9.19 -30.22
C SER A 407 -7.24 8.25 -29.09
N GLN A 408 -7.74 8.47 -27.88
CA GLN A 408 -7.43 7.65 -26.69
C GLN A 408 -8.57 6.68 -26.31
N GLN A 409 -9.67 6.65 -27.05
CA GLN A 409 -10.78 5.75 -26.76
C GLN A 409 -10.54 4.37 -27.35
N ILE A 410 -10.88 3.36 -26.57
CA ILE A 410 -10.79 1.95 -26.97
C ILE A 410 -12.06 1.20 -26.60
N LEU A 411 -12.28 0.06 -27.25
CA LEU A 411 -13.33 -0.89 -26.94
C LEU A 411 -12.79 -2.05 -26.08
N LEU A 412 -13.61 -2.53 -25.18
CA LEU A 412 -13.32 -3.71 -24.35
C LEU A 412 -14.22 -4.90 -24.74
N PRO A 413 -14.03 -5.49 -25.94
CA PRO A 413 -14.76 -6.68 -26.34
C PRO A 413 -14.37 -7.87 -25.46
N ASN A 414 -15.24 -8.87 -25.35
CA ASN A 414 -15.03 -10.08 -24.57
C ASN A 414 -14.92 -9.86 -23.04
N ILE A 415 -15.16 -8.63 -22.56
CA ILE A 415 -15.35 -8.32 -21.15
C ILE A 415 -16.82 -7.99 -20.93
N ARG A 416 -17.46 -8.64 -19.93
CA ARG A 416 -18.87 -8.41 -19.61
C ARG A 416 -19.08 -6.93 -19.28
N CYS A 417 -19.94 -6.27 -20.04
CA CYS A 417 -20.36 -4.90 -19.78
C CYS A 417 -21.70 -4.91 -19.04
N ILE A 418 -21.77 -4.28 -17.89
CA ILE A 418 -22.95 -4.20 -17.02
C ILE A 418 -23.34 -2.72 -16.90
N MET A 419 -24.64 -2.45 -16.96
CA MET A 419 -25.20 -1.10 -16.83
C MET A 419 -26.12 -0.95 -15.62
N ASP A 420 -26.52 -2.07 -15.01
CA ASP A 420 -27.34 -2.11 -13.80
C ASP A 420 -26.47 -2.34 -12.56
N GLU A 421 -26.70 -1.54 -11.51
CA GLU A 421 -25.90 -1.60 -10.27
C GLU A 421 -26.11 -2.89 -9.52
N GLN A 422 -27.32 -3.42 -9.47
CA GLN A 422 -27.61 -4.66 -8.75
C GLN A 422 -26.99 -5.85 -9.47
N GLU A 423 -27.03 -5.89 -10.80
CA GLU A 423 -26.34 -6.90 -11.60
C GLU A 423 -24.82 -6.84 -11.38
N ALA A 424 -24.26 -5.63 -11.27
CA ALA A 424 -22.84 -5.45 -11.00
C ALA A 424 -22.43 -5.99 -9.61
N ILE A 425 -23.26 -5.80 -8.61
CA ILE A 425 -23.06 -6.36 -7.27
C ILE A 425 -23.23 -7.88 -7.30
N ASP A 426 -24.23 -8.41 -7.96
CA ASP A 426 -24.51 -9.84 -8.05
C ASP A 426 -23.41 -10.60 -8.80
N PHE A 427 -22.74 -9.94 -9.77
CA PHE A 427 -21.55 -10.49 -10.42
C PHE A 427 -20.41 -10.75 -9.43
N LEU A 428 -20.13 -9.80 -8.52
CA LEU A 428 -19.09 -9.97 -7.53
C LEU A 428 -19.52 -10.85 -6.36
N TYR A 429 -20.76 -10.70 -5.91
CA TYR A 429 -21.29 -11.27 -4.70
C TYR A 429 -22.55 -12.13 -4.97
N PRO A 430 -22.45 -13.17 -5.83
CA PRO A 430 -23.56 -14.08 -6.08
C PRO A 430 -23.94 -14.78 -4.78
N ASN A 431 -25.24 -14.86 -4.46
CA ASN A 431 -25.81 -15.49 -3.25
C ASN A 431 -25.70 -14.66 -1.95
N GLN A 432 -25.79 -13.34 -2.03
CA GLN A 432 -26.04 -12.48 -0.89
C GLN A 432 -25.20 -12.81 0.37
N PHE A 433 -23.88 -12.71 0.28
CA PHE A 433 -22.96 -12.65 1.42
C PHE A 433 -22.80 -13.92 2.29
N ASN A 434 -23.43 -15.06 1.99
CA ASN A 434 -23.46 -16.17 2.94
C ASN A 434 -22.29 -17.16 2.95
N THR A 435 -21.43 -17.20 1.94
CA THR A 435 -20.34 -18.21 1.89
C THR A 435 -19.11 -17.80 1.08
N ILE A 436 -19.01 -16.56 0.62
CA ILE A 436 -18.04 -16.19 -0.41
C ILE A 436 -16.76 -15.68 0.20
N ASN A 437 -15.66 -16.09 -0.39
CA ASN A 437 -14.35 -15.50 -0.17
C ASN A 437 -14.32 -14.04 -0.66
N PHE A 438 -14.87 -13.11 0.13
CA PHE A 438 -14.73 -11.66 -0.10
C PHE A 438 -13.27 -11.24 -0.25
N ASN A 439 -12.35 -12.08 0.20
CA ASN A 439 -10.93 -11.82 0.32
C ASN A 439 -10.27 -11.50 -1.02
N LYS A 440 -10.74 -12.15 -2.10
CA LYS A 440 -10.15 -12.03 -3.44
C LYS A 440 -11.12 -11.43 -4.47
N ARG A 441 -12.15 -10.70 -4.01
CA ARG A 441 -13.13 -10.02 -4.86
C ARG A 441 -13.13 -8.53 -4.52
N VAL A 442 -13.15 -7.66 -5.54
CA VAL A 442 -12.99 -6.24 -5.32
C VAL A 442 -13.63 -5.42 -6.45
N ILE A 443 -14.17 -4.26 -6.08
CA ILE A 443 -14.53 -3.21 -7.02
C ILE A 443 -13.32 -2.30 -7.19
N LEU A 444 -12.96 -1.98 -8.42
CA LEU A 444 -11.91 -1.01 -8.74
C LEU A 444 -12.55 0.25 -9.32
N ALA A 445 -12.14 1.41 -8.84
CA ALA A 445 -12.64 2.71 -9.30
C ALA A 445 -11.50 3.70 -9.52
N GLY A 446 -11.74 4.71 -10.35
CA GLY A 446 -10.76 5.74 -10.67
C GLY A 446 -10.59 6.76 -9.56
N THR A 447 -11.65 7.15 -8.87
CA THR A 447 -11.66 8.24 -7.89
C THR A 447 -12.02 7.78 -6.47
N ASN A 448 -11.55 8.52 -5.46
CA ASN A 448 -11.88 8.21 -4.06
C ASN A 448 -13.37 8.41 -3.75
N LYS A 449 -14.06 9.31 -4.46
CA LYS A 449 -15.51 9.52 -4.31
C LYS A 449 -16.31 8.27 -4.67
N GLU A 450 -15.94 7.60 -5.75
CA GLU A 450 -16.56 6.33 -6.16
C GLU A 450 -16.20 5.20 -5.19
N VAL A 451 -14.95 5.15 -4.73
CA VAL A 451 -14.50 4.20 -3.72
C VAL A 451 -15.35 4.32 -2.45
N ASP A 452 -15.57 5.53 -1.95
CA ASP A 452 -16.39 5.75 -0.75
C ASP A 452 -17.86 5.41 -0.98
N TYR A 453 -18.41 5.73 -2.16
CA TYR A 453 -19.76 5.34 -2.54
C TYR A 453 -19.94 3.80 -2.48
N TRP A 454 -19.11 3.05 -3.18
CA TRP A 454 -19.20 1.61 -3.22
C TRP A 454 -18.97 0.96 -1.86
N ASN A 455 -18.00 1.41 -1.11
CA ASN A 455 -17.71 0.88 0.21
C ASN A 455 -18.91 1.02 1.16
N LYS A 456 -19.58 2.18 1.18
CA LYS A 456 -20.81 2.38 1.94
C LYS A 456 -21.96 1.53 1.42
N ARG A 457 -22.12 1.46 0.10
CA ARG A 457 -23.19 0.70 -0.57
C ARG A 457 -23.12 -0.79 -0.22
N ILE A 458 -21.93 -1.40 -0.34
CA ILE A 458 -21.73 -2.81 -0.03
C ILE A 458 -21.86 -3.09 1.46
N GLN A 459 -21.32 -2.24 2.34
CA GLN A 459 -21.44 -2.40 3.79
C GLN A 459 -22.91 -2.45 4.24
N CYS A 460 -23.76 -1.58 3.68
CA CYS A 460 -25.19 -1.50 4.04
C CYS A 460 -26.00 -2.72 3.57
N MET A 461 -25.47 -3.55 2.65
CA MET A 461 -26.24 -4.68 2.09
C MET A 461 -26.27 -5.91 3.00
N ASN A 462 -25.41 -6.01 4.01
CA ASN A 462 -25.39 -7.16 4.91
C ASN A 462 -26.08 -6.81 6.25
N PRO A 463 -27.33 -7.24 6.48
CA PRO A 463 -28.07 -6.94 7.71
C PRO A 463 -27.40 -7.47 8.97
N ASN A 464 -26.72 -8.62 8.89
CA ASN A 464 -26.02 -9.22 10.02
C ASN A 464 -24.82 -8.38 10.45
N GLN A 465 -24.09 -7.79 9.50
CA GLN A 465 -22.99 -6.87 9.79
C GLN A 465 -23.53 -5.55 10.36
N MET A 466 -24.63 -5.01 9.82
CA MET A 466 -25.23 -3.78 10.29
C MET A 466 -25.64 -3.83 11.77
N SER A 467 -26.03 -4.98 12.31
CA SER A 467 -26.31 -5.15 13.74
C SER A 467 -25.11 -4.89 14.65
N THR A 468 -23.89 -5.06 14.12
CA THR A 468 -22.61 -4.87 14.84
C THR A 468 -21.92 -3.54 14.51
N LEU A 469 -22.55 -2.70 13.67
CA LEU A 469 -21.99 -1.43 13.22
C LEU A 469 -21.65 -0.51 14.40
N ARG A 470 -20.42 -0.01 14.42
CA ARG A 470 -19.89 0.91 15.41
C ARG A 470 -19.43 2.19 14.76
N LYS A 471 -19.80 3.32 15.33
CA LYS A 471 -19.21 4.61 15.02
C LYS A 471 -17.98 4.81 15.89
N LEU A 472 -16.82 4.94 15.29
CA LEU A 472 -15.51 5.13 15.94
C LEU A 472 -15.02 6.54 15.60
N ILE A 473 -14.76 7.33 16.62
CA ILE A 473 -14.45 8.75 16.48
C ILE A 473 -12.97 8.97 16.73
N SER A 474 -12.34 9.79 15.89
CA SER A 474 -10.95 10.21 16.08
C SER A 474 -10.80 11.24 17.19
N ALA A 475 -9.61 11.29 17.77
CA ALA A 475 -9.19 12.41 18.59
C ALA A 475 -8.26 13.29 17.77
N ASP A 476 -8.70 14.52 17.48
CA ASP A 476 -8.02 15.45 16.61
C ASP A 476 -7.42 16.61 17.44
N VAL A 477 -6.16 16.89 17.20
CA VAL A 477 -5.40 17.93 17.92
C VAL A 477 -4.57 18.73 16.94
N LEU A 478 -4.67 20.05 16.96
CA LEU A 478 -3.78 20.93 16.22
C LEU A 478 -2.35 20.80 16.76
N CYS A 479 -1.39 20.50 15.90
CA CYS A 479 0.02 20.48 16.25
C CYS A 479 0.56 21.92 16.35
N GLU A 480 1.71 22.06 17.03
CA GLU A 480 2.40 23.34 17.18
C GLU A 480 2.60 24.02 15.83
N VAL A 481 2.24 25.27 15.82
CA VAL A 481 2.25 26.14 14.68
C VAL A 481 2.95 27.40 15.08
N ASP A 482 3.64 28.00 14.17
CA ASP A 482 4.14 29.39 14.29
C ASP A 482 2.92 30.36 14.27
N ASP A 483 2.13 30.33 15.33
CA ASP A 483 1.02 31.27 15.59
C ASP A 483 1.34 32.13 16.81
N PRO A 484 2.27 33.12 16.66
CA PRO A 484 2.75 33.92 17.77
C PRO A 484 1.64 34.75 18.45
N LYS A 485 0.49 34.89 17.80
CA LYS A 485 -0.67 35.61 18.35
C LYS A 485 -1.77 34.68 18.88
N GLY A 486 -1.69 33.37 18.70
CA GLY A 486 -2.68 32.38 19.12
C GLY A 486 -4.08 32.57 18.51
N ILE A 487 -4.21 33.38 17.45
CA ILE A 487 -5.48 33.74 16.83
C ILE A 487 -6.08 32.51 16.13
N LEU A 488 -5.30 31.79 15.36
CA LEU A 488 -5.76 30.62 14.60
C LEU A 488 -6.08 29.44 15.51
N LYS A 489 -5.28 29.23 16.57
CA LYS A 489 -5.60 28.23 17.59
C LYS A 489 -6.91 28.53 18.30
N ALA A 490 -7.31 29.79 18.37
CA ALA A 490 -8.60 30.23 18.91
C ALA A 490 -9.75 30.04 17.90
N MET A 491 -9.49 30.12 16.59
CA MET A 491 -10.50 30.00 15.54
C MET A 491 -10.74 28.55 15.12
N LEU A 492 -9.72 27.68 15.10
CA LEU A 492 -9.84 26.27 14.74
C LEU A 492 -10.38 25.46 15.93
N THR A 493 -11.68 25.45 16.07
CA THR A 493 -12.35 24.61 17.09
C THR A 493 -12.23 23.13 16.74
N THR A 494 -12.44 22.24 17.70
CA THR A 494 -12.38 20.78 17.47
C THR A 494 -13.36 20.36 16.37
N GLU A 495 -14.52 21.00 16.28
CA GLU A 495 -15.54 20.71 15.25
C GLU A 495 -14.99 21.03 13.84
N VAL A 496 -14.34 22.16 13.68
CA VAL A 496 -13.72 22.55 12.41
C VAL A 496 -12.58 21.58 12.07
N LEU A 497 -11.74 21.22 13.05
CA LEU A 497 -10.66 20.24 12.83
C LEU A 497 -11.18 18.87 12.38
N ASN A 498 -12.35 18.46 12.89
CA ASN A 498 -12.98 17.18 12.56
C ASN A 498 -13.49 17.12 11.11
N THR A 499 -13.75 18.25 10.46
CA THR A 499 -14.21 18.30 9.06
C THR A 499 -13.12 18.04 8.05
N PHE A 500 -11.85 18.26 8.42
CA PHE A 500 -10.74 18.05 7.50
C PHE A 500 -10.52 16.55 7.22
N ASN A 501 -10.50 16.21 5.96
CA ASN A 501 -10.25 14.87 5.48
C ASN A 501 -9.05 14.85 4.54
N ASN A 502 -8.23 13.83 4.70
CA ASN A 502 -7.11 13.53 3.80
C ASN A 502 -7.22 12.06 3.37
N ASN A 503 -6.99 11.78 2.09
CA ASN A 503 -7.15 10.44 1.53
C ASN A 503 -6.17 9.40 2.10
N SER A 504 -5.04 9.84 2.65
CA SER A 504 -4.02 8.99 3.28
C SER A 504 -4.29 8.72 4.76
N VAL A 505 -5.33 9.34 5.34
CA VAL A 505 -5.65 9.28 6.76
C VAL A 505 -7.08 8.74 6.92
N PRO A 506 -7.38 7.96 7.98
CA PRO A 506 -8.75 7.54 8.23
C PRO A 506 -9.64 8.76 8.54
N PRO A 507 -10.94 8.71 8.19
CA PRO A 507 -11.87 9.82 8.47
C PRO A 507 -12.05 10.01 9.98
N HIS A 508 -12.52 11.21 10.36
CA HIS A 508 -12.89 11.49 11.74
C HIS A 508 -13.94 10.50 12.26
N GLU A 509 -14.99 10.31 11.50
CA GLU A 509 -16.01 9.30 11.78
C GLU A 509 -15.74 8.03 10.94
N LEU A 510 -15.35 6.98 11.61
CA LEU A 510 -15.09 5.68 10.99
C LEU A 510 -16.20 4.69 11.38
N TYR A 511 -16.97 4.23 10.41
CA TYR A 511 -18.06 3.28 10.60
C TYR A 511 -17.59 1.88 10.21
N LEU A 512 -17.50 0.98 11.18
CA LEU A 512 -17.03 -0.40 10.98
C LEU A 512 -17.95 -1.41 11.67
N ALA A 513 -18.09 -2.57 11.04
CA ALA A 513 -18.84 -3.71 11.57
C ALA A 513 -17.95 -4.96 11.62
N VAL A 514 -18.33 -5.91 12.46
CA VAL A 514 -17.68 -7.22 12.48
C VAL A 514 -17.94 -7.93 11.16
N GLY A 515 -16.87 -8.45 10.53
CA GLY A 515 -16.91 -9.06 9.20
C GLY A 515 -16.54 -8.10 8.05
N ASP A 516 -16.45 -6.79 8.30
CA ASP A 516 -16.03 -5.84 7.27
C ASP A 516 -14.64 -6.15 6.73
N ILE A 517 -14.47 -5.94 5.44
CA ILE A 517 -13.17 -5.98 4.78
C ILE A 517 -12.60 -4.56 4.74
N CYS A 518 -11.41 -4.42 5.31
CA CYS A 518 -10.70 -3.14 5.39
C CYS A 518 -9.30 -3.25 4.78
N ILE A 519 -8.72 -2.12 4.44
CA ILE A 519 -7.28 -1.98 4.19
C ILE A 519 -6.62 -1.27 5.36
N ILE A 520 -5.37 -1.63 5.59
CA ILE A 520 -4.47 -0.96 6.52
C ILE A 520 -3.88 0.27 5.82
N LEU A 521 -3.89 1.43 6.49
CA LEU A 521 -3.44 2.71 5.93
C LEU A 521 -1.99 3.06 6.28
N ARG A 522 -1.28 2.22 7.02
CA ARG A 522 0.11 2.42 7.41
C ARG A 522 0.82 1.08 7.62
N ASN A 523 2.15 1.05 7.47
CA ASN A 523 2.93 -0.11 7.88
C ASN A 523 2.88 -0.21 9.40
N LEU A 524 2.31 -1.30 9.93
CA LEU A 524 2.14 -1.53 11.36
C LEU A 524 3.09 -2.59 11.91
N SER A 525 3.26 -3.70 11.19
CA SER A 525 4.17 -4.78 11.52
C SER A 525 4.54 -5.56 10.26
N LYS A 526 5.79 -5.48 9.87
CA LYS A 526 6.29 -6.23 8.71
C LYS A 526 6.33 -7.73 8.99
N LYS A 527 6.74 -8.11 10.20
CA LYS A 527 6.81 -9.52 10.64
C LYS A 527 5.46 -10.21 10.57
N ASP A 528 4.38 -9.46 10.79
CA ASP A 528 3.03 -9.99 10.87
C ASP A 528 2.20 -9.69 9.61
N SER A 529 2.87 -9.25 8.54
CA SER A 529 2.25 -8.92 7.24
C SER A 529 1.18 -7.82 7.31
N LEU A 530 1.27 -6.93 8.30
CA LEU A 530 0.39 -5.77 8.46
C LEU A 530 1.02 -4.53 7.81
N ALA A 531 1.17 -4.59 6.50
CA ALA A 531 1.70 -3.48 5.70
C ALA A 531 0.59 -2.56 5.19
N ASN A 532 0.96 -1.36 4.76
CA ASN A 532 0.06 -0.45 4.07
C ASN A 532 -0.57 -1.13 2.83
N ASN A 533 -1.86 -0.92 2.61
CA ASN A 533 -2.70 -1.56 1.59
C ASN A 533 -2.96 -3.07 1.78
N THR A 534 -2.50 -3.70 2.86
CA THR A 534 -2.92 -5.07 3.20
C THR A 534 -4.41 -5.09 3.53
N ARG A 535 -5.15 -6.03 2.90
CA ARG A 535 -6.57 -6.25 3.21
C ARG A 535 -6.71 -7.17 4.42
N VAL A 536 -7.62 -6.81 5.30
CA VAL A 536 -7.92 -7.54 6.53
C VAL A 536 -9.42 -7.62 6.76
N ARG A 537 -9.88 -8.62 7.51
CA ARG A 537 -11.25 -8.76 7.97
C ARG A 537 -11.36 -8.36 9.43
N ILE A 538 -12.38 -7.61 9.80
CA ILE A 538 -12.66 -7.28 11.19
C ILE A 538 -13.29 -8.48 11.89
N VAL A 539 -12.65 -8.95 12.97
CA VAL A 539 -13.14 -10.05 13.80
C VAL A 539 -13.88 -9.50 15.03
N ARG A 540 -13.36 -8.42 15.62
CA ARG A 540 -13.93 -7.81 16.82
C ARG A 540 -13.57 -6.34 16.91
N ILE A 541 -14.50 -5.54 17.41
CA ILE A 541 -14.30 -4.11 17.68
C ILE A 541 -14.40 -3.89 19.19
N ALA A 542 -13.26 -3.57 19.84
CA ALA A 542 -13.19 -3.15 21.23
C ALA A 542 -13.11 -1.61 21.31
N THR A 543 -12.83 -1.05 22.47
CA THR A 543 -12.80 0.41 22.65
C THR A 543 -11.47 0.99 22.17
N PHE A 544 -10.36 0.35 22.53
CA PHE A 544 -9.01 0.85 22.28
C PHE A 544 -8.24 0.02 21.26
N CYS A 545 -8.75 -1.16 20.87
CA CYS A 545 -8.18 -1.97 19.82
C CYS A 545 -9.25 -2.62 18.95
N ILE A 546 -8.88 -2.97 17.72
CA ILE A 546 -9.68 -3.77 16.78
C ILE A 546 -8.93 -5.05 16.46
N MET A 547 -9.60 -6.19 16.63
CA MET A 547 -9.06 -7.48 16.20
C MET A 547 -9.33 -7.65 14.71
N VAL A 548 -8.27 -7.85 13.95
CA VAL A 548 -8.34 -8.08 12.50
C VAL A 548 -7.71 -9.43 12.16
N GLN A 549 -8.16 -10.01 11.06
CA GLN A 549 -7.67 -11.25 10.50
C GLN A 549 -7.10 -10.98 9.10
N THR A 550 -5.87 -11.47 8.85
CA THR A 550 -5.27 -11.41 7.51
C THR A 550 -6.04 -12.31 6.54
N LEU A 551 -6.03 -11.95 5.25
CA LEU A 551 -6.81 -12.62 4.19
C LEU A 551 -5.96 -13.50 3.26
N GLY A 552 -4.71 -13.79 3.63
CA GLY A 552 -3.80 -14.65 2.87
C GLY A 552 -3.94 -16.14 3.18
N GLU A 553 -2.97 -16.93 2.73
CA GLU A 553 -2.86 -18.35 3.06
C GLU A 553 -2.50 -18.56 4.54
N ASP A 554 -1.69 -17.67 5.08
CA ASP A 554 -1.32 -17.64 6.51
C ASP A 554 -2.29 -16.70 7.26
N VAL A 555 -3.38 -17.31 7.74
CA VAL A 555 -4.45 -16.59 8.44
C VAL A 555 -4.02 -16.32 9.88
N ARG A 556 -3.80 -15.05 10.22
CA ARG A 556 -3.44 -14.58 11.57
C ARG A 556 -4.46 -13.58 12.08
N THR A 557 -4.76 -13.66 13.37
CA THR A 557 -5.63 -12.70 14.05
C THR A 557 -4.80 -11.80 14.95
N MET A 558 -4.91 -10.49 14.79
CA MET A 558 -4.07 -9.53 15.49
C MET A 558 -4.87 -8.32 15.95
N ALA A 559 -4.45 -7.73 17.08
CA ALA A 559 -4.96 -6.46 17.55
C ALA A 559 -4.32 -5.30 16.78
N ILE A 560 -5.12 -4.30 16.43
CA ILE A 560 -4.66 -3.02 15.86
C ILE A 560 -5.10 -1.90 16.81
N PRO A 561 -4.17 -1.07 17.31
CA PRO A 561 -4.50 0.10 18.11
C PRO A 561 -4.90 1.29 17.24
N ARG A 562 -5.39 2.35 17.85
CA ARG A 562 -5.41 3.66 17.22
C ARG A 562 -3.96 4.13 17.04
N ILE A 563 -3.67 4.84 15.96
CA ILE A 563 -2.35 5.43 15.71
C ILE A 563 -2.48 6.92 15.40
N ARG A 564 -1.37 7.64 15.49
CA ARG A 564 -1.31 9.08 15.28
C ARG A 564 -0.93 9.37 13.84
N PHE A 565 -1.83 10.03 13.12
CA PHE A 565 -1.58 10.56 11.79
C PHE A 565 -1.33 12.06 11.89
N LYS A 566 -0.32 12.55 11.18
CA LYS A 566 -0.10 13.98 11.00
C LYS A 566 -0.36 14.30 9.54
N PHE A 567 -1.06 15.37 9.27
CA PHE A 567 -1.26 15.89 7.92
C PHE A 567 -1.47 17.41 7.98
N ARG A 568 -1.15 18.07 6.88
CA ARG A 568 -1.26 19.52 6.76
C ARG A 568 -2.69 19.92 6.51
N LEU A 569 -3.03 21.11 6.98
CA LEU A 569 -4.33 21.73 6.70
C LEU A 569 -4.19 22.61 5.44
N PRO A 570 -5.28 22.79 4.66
CA PRO A 570 -5.25 23.52 3.40
C PRO A 570 -4.96 25.04 3.53
N PHE A 571 -4.75 25.55 4.75
CA PHE A 571 -4.55 26.99 5.02
C PHE A 571 -3.07 27.43 5.04
N GLY A 572 -2.14 26.61 4.60
CA GLY A 572 -0.72 26.94 4.49
C GLY A 572 0.21 25.97 5.23
N GLN A 573 1.49 26.10 4.95
CA GLN A 573 2.54 25.14 5.38
C GLN A 573 2.71 25.02 6.90
N SER A 574 2.25 26.00 7.66
CA SER A 574 2.48 26.08 9.10
C SER A 574 1.47 25.28 9.96
N TYR A 575 0.42 24.69 9.39
CA TYR A 575 -0.66 24.08 10.18
C TYR A 575 -0.76 22.57 9.95
N GLN A 576 -0.47 21.79 11.00
CA GLN A 576 -0.60 20.34 10.97
C GLN A 576 -1.66 19.88 11.96
N LEU A 577 -2.56 19.01 11.49
CA LEU A 577 -3.49 18.28 12.32
C LEU A 577 -2.92 16.92 12.70
N ARG A 578 -2.99 16.57 13.99
CA ARG A 578 -2.72 15.23 14.48
C ARG A 578 -4.02 14.53 14.81
N ARG A 579 -4.38 13.56 13.97
CA ARG A 579 -5.54 12.69 14.15
C ARG A 579 -5.13 11.36 14.78
N THR A 580 -5.76 10.97 15.88
CA THR A 580 -5.58 9.64 16.49
C THR A 580 -6.81 8.81 16.16
N GLN A 581 -6.62 7.80 15.27
CA GLN A 581 -7.71 6.93 14.78
C GLN A 581 -7.17 5.54 14.44
N PHE A 582 -8.06 4.55 14.31
CA PHE A 582 -7.68 3.24 13.78
C PHE A 582 -7.21 3.35 12.33
N PRO A 583 -6.06 2.74 11.98
CA PRO A 583 -5.47 2.84 10.65
C PRO A 583 -6.19 1.95 9.62
N LEU A 584 -7.49 2.04 9.55
CA LEU A 584 -8.35 1.17 8.75
C LEU A 584 -9.30 2.00 7.88
N ARG A 585 -9.57 1.50 6.67
CA ARG A 585 -10.59 2.01 5.77
C ARG A 585 -11.30 0.83 5.11
N LEU A 586 -12.60 0.93 4.84
CA LEU A 586 -13.33 -0.10 4.09
C LEU A 586 -12.68 -0.36 2.73
N ALA A 587 -12.68 -1.62 2.30
CA ALA A 587 -11.99 -2.10 1.11
C ALA A 587 -12.78 -3.16 0.31
N TYR A 588 -14.08 -3.00 0.21
CA TYR A 588 -14.90 -3.67 -0.80
C TYR A 588 -14.63 -3.07 -2.19
N CYS A 589 -14.37 -1.76 -2.20
CA CYS A 589 -13.86 -1.01 -3.34
C CYS A 589 -12.54 -0.34 -2.99
N MET A 590 -11.61 -0.29 -3.94
CA MET A 590 -10.35 0.45 -3.83
C MET A 590 -10.02 1.17 -5.13
N SER A 591 -9.14 2.16 -5.07
CA SER A 591 -8.61 2.78 -6.27
C SER A 591 -7.70 1.82 -7.03
N VAL A 592 -7.63 1.97 -8.36
CA VAL A 592 -6.76 1.14 -9.22
C VAL A 592 -5.32 1.14 -8.71
N ASN A 593 -4.78 2.29 -8.28
CA ASN A 593 -3.42 2.40 -7.72
C ASN A 593 -3.18 1.45 -6.54
N LYS A 594 -4.16 1.33 -5.63
CA LYS A 594 -4.02 0.45 -4.46
C LYS A 594 -4.14 -1.04 -4.78
N SER A 595 -4.62 -1.40 -5.97
CA SER A 595 -4.70 -2.78 -6.43
C SER A 595 -3.43 -3.30 -7.10
N GLN A 596 -2.45 -2.42 -7.36
CA GLN A 596 -1.17 -2.82 -7.95
C GLN A 596 -0.48 -3.89 -7.11
N GLY A 597 0.11 -4.89 -7.76
CA GLY A 597 0.73 -6.03 -7.09
C GLY A 597 -0.23 -7.05 -6.47
N GLN A 598 -1.55 -6.81 -6.47
CA GLN A 598 -2.55 -7.73 -5.90
C GLN A 598 -3.22 -8.56 -6.99
N GLU A 599 -3.32 -9.86 -6.79
CA GLU A 599 -4.11 -10.75 -7.64
C GLU A 599 -5.50 -10.96 -7.02
N GLN A 600 -6.54 -10.91 -7.87
CA GLN A 600 -7.94 -11.05 -7.46
C GLN A 600 -8.60 -12.24 -8.13
N GLU A 601 -9.60 -12.84 -7.48
CA GLU A 601 -10.44 -13.90 -8.06
C GLU A 601 -11.48 -13.31 -9.01
N ALA A 602 -12.07 -12.17 -8.64
CA ALA A 602 -13.01 -11.45 -9.48
C ALA A 602 -12.92 -9.92 -9.25
N VAL A 603 -13.11 -9.18 -10.32
CA VAL A 603 -13.03 -7.71 -10.32
C VAL A 603 -14.25 -7.12 -11.03
N LEU A 604 -14.85 -6.12 -10.43
CA LEU A 604 -15.75 -5.18 -11.10
C LEU A 604 -15.01 -3.86 -11.32
N LEU A 605 -14.82 -3.46 -12.55
CA LEU A 605 -14.18 -2.18 -12.87
C LEU A 605 -15.24 -1.12 -13.13
N ASP A 606 -15.33 -0.11 -12.29
CA ASP A 606 -16.25 1.02 -12.46
C ASP A 606 -15.66 2.03 -13.44
N LEU A 607 -16.23 2.08 -14.63
CA LEU A 607 -15.88 3.03 -15.71
C LEU A 607 -16.97 4.09 -15.95
N ARG A 608 -17.86 4.31 -14.99
CA ARG A 608 -18.83 5.42 -15.09
C ARG A 608 -18.13 6.77 -15.21
N ASN A 609 -16.96 6.88 -14.58
CA ASN A 609 -16.00 7.96 -14.82
C ASN A 609 -14.73 7.38 -15.43
N GLN A 610 -14.10 8.14 -16.33
CA GLN A 610 -12.93 7.70 -17.07
C GLN A 610 -11.71 7.56 -16.16
N LEU A 611 -10.84 6.63 -16.48
CA LEU A 611 -9.51 6.54 -15.85
C LEU A 611 -8.61 7.65 -16.42
N PHE A 612 -7.73 8.20 -15.59
CA PHE A 612 -7.05 9.47 -15.90
C PHE A 612 -5.50 9.41 -15.83
N SER A 613 -4.92 8.22 -15.63
CA SER A 613 -3.46 8.08 -15.50
C SER A 613 -2.92 6.94 -16.34
N HIS A 614 -1.64 7.04 -16.71
CA HIS A 614 -0.90 5.99 -17.40
C HIS A 614 -1.02 4.66 -16.68
N GLY A 615 -1.28 3.60 -17.44
CA GLY A 615 -1.32 2.22 -16.96
C GLY A 615 -2.53 1.85 -16.10
N HIS A 616 -3.43 2.78 -15.74
CA HIS A 616 -4.58 2.49 -14.89
C HIS A 616 -5.43 1.34 -15.45
N LEU A 617 -5.78 1.40 -16.74
CA LEU A 617 -6.61 0.37 -17.36
C LEU A 617 -5.88 -0.97 -17.42
N TYR A 618 -4.61 -0.96 -17.81
CA TYR A 618 -3.77 -2.15 -17.81
C TYR A 618 -3.68 -2.80 -16.43
N VAL A 619 -3.42 -2.02 -15.38
CA VAL A 619 -3.36 -2.53 -14.01
C VAL A 619 -4.69 -3.13 -13.59
N ALA A 620 -5.82 -2.45 -13.83
CA ALA A 620 -7.15 -2.94 -13.44
C ALA A 620 -7.47 -4.28 -14.12
N LEU A 621 -7.25 -4.38 -15.44
CA LEU A 621 -7.51 -5.60 -16.21
C LEU A 621 -6.56 -6.73 -15.83
N SER A 622 -5.30 -6.44 -15.51
CA SER A 622 -4.30 -7.46 -15.14
C SER A 622 -4.48 -8.03 -13.73
N ARG A 623 -5.46 -7.57 -12.94
CA ARG A 623 -5.71 -8.11 -11.58
C ARG A 623 -6.32 -9.51 -11.60
N VAL A 624 -6.95 -9.92 -12.69
CA VAL A 624 -7.51 -11.26 -12.89
C VAL A 624 -6.76 -12.03 -13.97
N ARG A 625 -6.90 -13.34 -13.96
CA ARG A 625 -6.25 -14.23 -14.95
C ARG A 625 -7.11 -14.48 -16.19
N ASP A 626 -8.40 -14.20 -16.10
CA ASP A 626 -9.41 -14.62 -17.08
C ASP A 626 -10.47 -13.54 -17.27
N ALA A 627 -10.83 -13.29 -18.52
CA ALA A 627 -11.85 -12.31 -18.89
C ALA A 627 -13.22 -12.59 -18.24
N SER A 628 -13.56 -13.86 -17.94
CA SER A 628 -14.82 -14.21 -17.26
C SER A 628 -14.88 -13.79 -15.80
N LYS A 629 -13.72 -13.42 -15.22
CA LYS A 629 -13.57 -12.99 -13.82
C LYS A 629 -13.57 -11.48 -13.66
N ILE A 630 -13.72 -10.74 -14.76
CA ILE A 630 -13.85 -9.29 -14.73
C ILE A 630 -15.12 -8.85 -15.44
N ALA A 631 -15.77 -7.85 -14.87
CA ALA A 631 -16.84 -7.13 -15.54
C ALA A 631 -16.58 -5.63 -15.44
N VAL A 632 -17.11 -4.90 -16.40
CA VAL A 632 -17.04 -3.43 -16.46
C VAL A 632 -18.43 -2.88 -16.17
N PHE A 633 -18.51 -1.93 -15.23
CA PHE A 633 -19.72 -1.19 -14.96
C PHE A 633 -19.65 0.18 -15.67
N ALA A 634 -20.46 0.37 -16.69
CA ALA A 634 -20.42 1.53 -17.56
C ALA A 634 -21.79 2.21 -17.70
N ARG A 635 -21.78 3.50 -18.09
CA ARG A 635 -23.01 4.19 -18.46
C ARG A 635 -23.44 3.78 -19.87
N LYS A 636 -24.74 3.83 -20.15
CA LYS A 636 -25.29 3.51 -21.46
C LYS A 636 -24.67 4.35 -22.59
N GLU A 637 -24.35 5.61 -22.30
CA GLU A 637 -23.73 6.53 -23.27
C GLU A 637 -22.28 6.14 -23.62
N SER A 638 -21.63 5.37 -22.73
CA SER A 638 -20.26 4.85 -22.89
C SER A 638 -20.27 3.41 -23.39
N THR A 639 -21.29 2.97 -24.11
CA THR A 639 -21.38 1.63 -24.67
C THR A 639 -21.76 1.68 -26.17
N VAL A 640 -21.40 0.62 -26.87
CA VAL A 640 -21.85 0.32 -28.26
C VAL A 640 -22.33 -1.11 -28.32
N LEU A 641 -23.17 -1.41 -29.31
CA LEU A 641 -23.59 -2.78 -29.55
C LEU A 641 -22.55 -3.50 -30.41
N GLY A 642 -22.07 -4.64 -29.91
CA GLY A 642 -21.23 -5.54 -30.68
C GLY A 642 -22.02 -6.28 -31.78
N SER A 643 -21.30 -6.92 -32.67
CA SER A 643 -21.90 -7.75 -33.76
C SER A 643 -22.79 -8.90 -33.27
N ASN A 644 -22.61 -9.30 -32.01
CA ASN A 644 -23.44 -10.33 -31.33
C ASN A 644 -24.66 -9.73 -30.58
N GLY A 645 -24.87 -8.41 -30.64
CA GLY A 645 -25.93 -7.70 -29.93
C GLY A 645 -25.63 -7.40 -28.43
N GLU A 646 -24.50 -7.82 -27.93
CA GLU A 646 -24.09 -7.54 -26.54
C GLU A 646 -23.45 -6.15 -26.41
N PRO A 647 -23.64 -5.44 -25.27
CA PRO A 647 -23.02 -4.14 -25.04
C PRO A 647 -21.51 -4.29 -24.83
N ILE A 648 -20.75 -3.45 -25.54
CA ILE A 648 -19.29 -3.32 -25.38
C ILE A 648 -18.98 -1.95 -24.76
N ALA A 649 -18.19 -1.94 -23.71
CA ALA A 649 -17.79 -0.69 -23.07
C ALA A 649 -16.76 0.09 -23.91
N ILE A 650 -16.96 1.41 -23.98
CA ILE A 650 -15.98 2.38 -24.48
C ILE A 650 -15.28 3.00 -23.28
N THR A 651 -13.97 3.02 -23.29
CA THR A 651 -13.19 3.66 -22.22
C THR A 651 -11.96 4.38 -22.76
N THR A 652 -11.39 5.28 -21.96
CA THR A 652 -10.14 5.95 -22.27
C THR A 652 -8.96 5.11 -21.78
N ASN A 653 -7.98 4.91 -22.66
CA ASN A 653 -6.71 4.26 -22.32
C ASN A 653 -5.57 5.30 -22.41
N ILE A 654 -5.02 5.66 -21.27
CA ILE A 654 -3.92 6.62 -21.18
C ILE A 654 -2.60 5.85 -21.10
N VAL A 655 -1.78 6.03 -22.12
CA VAL A 655 -0.44 5.45 -22.22
C VAL A 655 0.55 6.57 -22.54
N TYR A 656 1.67 6.60 -21.84
CA TYR A 656 2.77 7.52 -22.11
C TYR A 656 3.88 6.77 -22.86
N PRO A 657 3.99 6.93 -24.19
CA PRO A 657 5.00 6.22 -24.98
C PRO A 657 6.43 6.46 -24.47
N GLU A 658 6.70 7.67 -23.94
CA GLU A 658 8.01 8.07 -23.42
C GLU A 658 8.52 7.16 -22.29
N LEU A 659 7.63 6.49 -21.57
CA LEU A 659 7.99 5.52 -20.54
C LEU A 659 8.33 4.14 -21.13
N LEU A 660 7.82 3.84 -22.32
CA LEU A 660 7.94 2.54 -22.99
C LEU A 660 9.09 2.48 -23.99
N GLU A 661 9.38 3.58 -24.69
CA GLU A 661 10.45 3.67 -25.69
C GLU A 661 11.84 3.24 -25.20
N PRO A 662 12.30 3.68 -24.01
CA PRO A 662 13.62 3.31 -23.52
C PRO A 662 13.83 1.81 -23.26
N VAL A 663 12.75 1.05 -23.20
CA VAL A 663 12.77 -0.42 -23.04
C VAL A 663 12.49 -1.16 -24.36
N GLY A 664 12.38 -0.43 -25.48
CA GLY A 664 12.17 -1.02 -26.79
C GLY A 664 10.79 -1.64 -27.00
N ILE A 665 9.80 -1.23 -26.20
CA ILE A 665 8.46 -1.83 -26.19
C ILE A 665 7.58 -1.25 -27.30
N THR A 666 7.85 -0.03 -27.77
CA THR A 666 7.10 0.62 -28.85
C THR A 666 7.64 0.22 -30.20
N GLN A 667 6.79 -0.30 -31.08
CA GLN A 667 7.13 -0.43 -32.50
C GLN A 667 6.96 0.95 -33.15
N SER A 668 8.08 1.62 -33.42
CA SER A 668 8.03 2.89 -34.13
C SER A 668 7.71 2.67 -35.61
N SER A 669 6.65 3.25 -36.11
CA SER A 669 6.56 3.64 -37.50
C SER A 669 6.55 5.15 -37.74
N ASP A 670 6.41 5.98 -36.68
CA ASP A 670 6.25 7.44 -36.84
C ASP A 670 6.87 8.28 -35.68
N ALA A 671 8.04 7.88 -35.16
CA ALA A 671 8.65 8.53 -33.98
C ALA A 671 9.27 9.93 -34.26
N THR A 672 9.38 10.35 -35.50
CA THR A 672 9.96 11.68 -35.87
C THR A 672 9.00 12.83 -35.74
N ASP A 673 7.67 12.59 -35.83
CA ASP A 673 6.66 13.64 -35.76
C ASP A 673 6.17 13.96 -34.33
N THR A 674 6.56 13.17 -33.34
CA THR A 674 5.98 13.27 -31.98
C THR A 674 6.52 14.42 -31.15
N TRP A 675 7.79 14.80 -31.32
CA TRP A 675 8.38 15.91 -30.56
C TRP A 675 7.96 17.29 -31.08
N GLU A 676 7.80 17.42 -32.37
CA GLU A 676 7.34 18.69 -32.96
C GLU A 676 5.82 18.90 -32.73
N SER A 677 5.01 17.84 -32.79
CA SER A 677 3.60 17.90 -32.44
C SER A 677 3.37 18.11 -30.94
N PHE A 678 4.21 17.52 -30.07
CA PHE A 678 4.16 17.70 -28.62
C PHE A 678 4.44 19.17 -28.22
N ASN A 679 5.45 19.80 -28.79
CA ASN A 679 5.74 21.22 -28.55
C ASN A 679 4.62 22.13 -29.07
N HIS A 680 3.99 21.77 -30.18
CA HIS A 680 2.88 22.53 -30.75
C HIS A 680 1.57 22.38 -29.95
N GLU A 681 1.30 21.19 -29.35
CA GLU A 681 0.17 21.00 -28.43
C GLU A 681 0.39 21.74 -27.09
N GLN A 682 1.61 21.81 -26.60
CA GLN A 682 1.95 22.59 -25.39
C GLN A 682 1.81 24.09 -25.63
N GLU A 683 2.16 24.59 -26.81
CA GLU A 683 1.93 25.99 -27.19
C GLU A 683 0.43 26.29 -27.33
N LEU A 684 -0.37 25.38 -27.88
CA LEU A 684 -1.82 25.51 -28.00
C LEU A 684 -2.55 25.42 -26.66
N LEU A 685 -2.08 24.56 -25.72
CA LEU A 685 -2.61 24.47 -24.37
C LEU A 685 -2.23 25.68 -23.50
N SER A 686 -1.06 26.28 -23.76
CA SER A 686 -0.65 27.51 -23.08
C SER A 686 -1.32 28.76 -23.66
N ALA A 687 -1.87 28.70 -24.87
CA ALA A 687 -2.58 29.78 -25.53
C ALA A 687 -4.11 29.77 -25.30
N GLN A 688 -4.68 28.73 -24.70
CA GLN A 688 -6.07 28.79 -24.25
C GLN A 688 -6.13 29.67 -23.00
N PRO A 689 -7.10 30.61 -22.92
CA PRO A 689 -7.30 31.36 -21.69
C PRO A 689 -7.51 30.33 -20.57
N GLN A 690 -6.70 30.40 -19.56
CA GLN A 690 -6.91 29.66 -18.30
C GLN A 690 -8.33 30.02 -17.88
N ASP A 691 -9.25 29.08 -18.07
CA ASP A 691 -10.55 29.14 -17.43
C ASP A 691 -10.21 29.11 -15.93
N ASP A 692 -10.33 30.26 -15.28
CA ASP A 692 -10.10 30.50 -13.86
C ASP A 692 -11.03 29.63 -13.02
N ARG A 693 -10.76 28.33 -13.01
CA ARG A 693 -11.21 27.40 -12.01
C ARG A 693 -10.00 26.85 -11.24
N ASN A 694 -9.14 27.76 -10.83
CA ASN A 694 -8.46 27.60 -9.56
C ASN A 694 -9.55 27.63 -8.50
N ASN A 695 -10.04 26.46 -8.12
CA ASN A 695 -10.66 26.24 -6.82
C ASN A 695 -9.57 26.33 -5.75
N ASP A 696 -8.84 27.41 -5.68
CA ASP A 696 -8.34 27.97 -4.45
C ASP A 696 -9.58 28.50 -3.73
N ILE A 697 -10.28 27.58 -3.04
CA ILE A 697 -11.28 27.95 -2.06
C ILE A 697 -10.57 28.88 -1.09
N THR A 698 -10.82 30.16 -1.21
CA THR A 698 -10.27 31.14 -0.26
C THR A 698 -10.75 30.79 1.14
N PHE A 699 -9.99 31.21 2.15
CA PHE A 699 -10.40 31.02 3.56
C PHE A 699 -11.85 31.46 3.80
N GLU A 700 -12.32 32.54 3.13
CA GLU A 700 -13.69 33.04 3.20
C GLU A 700 -14.70 32.08 2.55
N GLU A 701 -14.40 31.42 1.45
CA GLU A 701 -15.27 30.45 0.79
C GLU A 701 -15.35 29.15 1.57
N ALA A 702 -14.22 28.61 2.03
CA ALA A 702 -14.20 27.45 2.91
C ALA A 702 -14.86 27.71 4.27
N TRP A 703 -14.80 28.95 4.73
CA TRP A 703 -15.49 29.41 5.93
C TRP A 703 -17.00 29.52 5.72
N ASN A 704 -17.43 30.10 4.60
CA ASN A 704 -18.84 30.25 4.29
C ASN A 704 -19.52 28.91 4.06
N ASP A 705 -18.88 27.98 3.34
CA ASP A 705 -19.37 26.61 3.15
C ASP A 705 -19.44 25.82 4.49
N ALA A 706 -18.51 26.06 5.41
CA ALA A 706 -18.52 25.43 6.72
C ALA A 706 -19.59 26.04 7.67
N VAL A 707 -19.94 27.32 7.46
CA VAL A 707 -20.94 28.04 8.28
C VAL A 707 -22.37 27.86 7.73
N GLU A 708 -22.54 27.75 6.41
CA GLU A 708 -23.85 27.48 5.80
C GLU A 708 -24.31 26.01 5.93
N GLY A 709 -23.40 25.10 6.30
CA GLY A 709 -23.68 23.69 6.57
C GLY A 709 -24.03 23.37 8.04
N ILE A 710 -24.09 24.39 8.94
CA ILE A 710 -24.56 24.32 10.33
C ILE A 710 -25.95 24.92 10.40
#